data_f4e27f4d576557d195d31ce8f4873857
#
_entry.id   f4e27f4d576557d195d31ce8f4873857
#
_cell.length_a   1.000
_cell.length_b   1.000
_cell.length_c   1.000
_cell.angle_alpha   90.00
_cell.angle_beta   90.00
_cell.angle_gamma   90.00
#
_symmetry.space_group_name_H-M   'P 1'
#
loop_
_entity.id
_entity.type
_entity.pdbx_description
1 polymer ?
#
loop_
_entity_poly.entity_id
_entity_poly.type
_entity_poly.pdbx_seq_one_letter_code
_entity_poly.pdbx_strand_id
1 'polypeptide(L)'
;MPHRTRVVLSHVAALLCGALAARAGAQPLTLDRGGATVVVEPYAPNIVRVSVSLLRPEALAAPGYGITARPAPAGWSAQQTTAGDVLRSARLVVRVAPQGHYTPTATQADIGRFFNGSTPGVGISVSTPEGATLLQMTGWEMSVPNQKDGNAAILNERRPTDPPFYRVGASFRAPSDEHAYGLGQNQEGFLDLRGRSVRCAHDYEAPAAPTVCVPFVVTNKGYALLWDNPSRTTVDFGFNESNRWTSDVGQRVSFFVIAGRTYDEFYAGYRLLTGDVPMLPKSAYGYIQCKQRYVTQQELMDVAKGYRDRRLPADVLVIDWFHYTKMGEMDMDPAKWPDPVGMNKQLHAMNFHTMISVWPRFIPEDRYYSTVRNHNWFISLADGTPINGQPYDRAGSDIDTTNPDAARWFWDVIRDNYVAKGFDAFWADETEPDLPPNGAYLHVGPGTEFFNLYPLLHTKAIYDGFRRDLTSRALILARDAFTGAQHNGTIFWSSDIKPTWDTFRRQIPTGLDFVASGMPYWSTDIGGWDYLPGTHVPERPPLLDPSDARAVVGHYDDYPELYVRWFQYGAFQPNFRAHGSRPQNEVWSYGKQAEPILVKYLKLRYQLMPYIYSLGYATHQTGAPFMRGLFMDFGADPKAADIRDEYMFGPALLVAPVTEQGRTTRQVYLPAGADWYNFWTNERVHGGQTITVNAPIDILPLFVRAGSILPLGEPVESTNQEQKLTTIRVYDGPDADFALYRDDGTTYAYEQGHSEITGLHWSHATGRVTRTGAALVAGSPAAVEVIGRGGR
;
A
#
# COMPACT_ATOMS: atom_id res chain seq x y z
N MET A 1 19.73 24.29 80.87
CA MET A 1 19.35 25.70 80.95
C MET A 1 19.50 26.38 79.71
N PRO A 2 18.73 27.31 79.30
CA PRO A 2 17.43 27.17 78.63
C PRO A 2 17.28 28.07 77.36
N HIS A 3 16.11 28.02 76.86
CA HIS A 3 15.32 29.04 76.16
C HIS A 3 15.39 29.04 74.56
N ARG A 4 14.23 28.64 74.07
CA ARG A 4 13.20 29.38 73.30
C ARG A 4 13.69 29.93 71.91
N THR A 5 13.09 29.50 70.88
CA THR A 5 11.90 30.19 70.33
C THR A 5 11.19 29.30 69.28
N ARG A 6 9.94 29.10 69.59
CA ARG A 6 8.86 28.64 68.67
C ARG A 6 8.50 29.81 67.74
N VAL A 7 7.81 29.42 66.67
CA VAL A 7 7.00 30.22 65.73
C VAL A 7 7.79 30.72 64.46
N VAL A 8 7.56 30.00 63.41
CA VAL A 8 6.90 30.35 62.17
C VAL A 8 6.93 29.14 61.24
N LEU A 9 5.90 28.30 61.33
CA LEU A 9 5.59 27.23 60.40
C LEU A 9 4.07 27.13 60.29
N SER A 10 3.51 28.12 59.65
CA SER A 10 2.11 28.06 59.20
C SER A 10 1.93 29.25 58.25
N HIS A 11 2.13 29.01 56.96
CA HIS A 11 1.57 29.76 55.79
C HIS A 11 2.18 29.39 54.46
N VAL A 12 2.74 28.19 54.26
CA VAL A 12 3.21 27.71 52.91
C VAL A 12 2.49 26.41 52.46
N ALA A 13 1.49 25.95 53.21
CA ALA A 13 0.78 24.71 52.86
C ALA A 13 -0.55 24.93 52.11
N ALA A 14 -0.85 26.13 51.63
CA ALA A 14 -2.14 26.42 50.97
C ALA A 14 -2.04 26.91 49.51
N LEU A 15 -0.88 26.81 48.83
CA LEU A 15 -0.69 27.28 47.44
C LEU A 15 -0.12 26.23 46.49
N LEU A 16 -0.09 24.94 46.83
CA LEU A 16 0.39 23.86 45.96
C LEU A 16 -0.65 22.74 45.70
N CYS A 17 -1.91 22.97 45.97
CA CYS A 17 -3.02 22.05 45.62
C CYS A 17 -3.89 22.56 44.48
N GLY A 18 -3.40 23.50 43.65
CA GLY A 18 -4.18 24.15 42.59
C GLY A 18 -3.74 23.88 41.15
N ALA A 19 -2.88 22.89 40.86
CA ALA A 19 -2.39 22.71 39.47
C ALA A 19 -2.07 21.26 39.10
N LEU A 20 -2.88 20.28 39.51
CA LEU A 20 -2.85 18.92 38.96
C LEU A 20 -4.26 18.33 39.00
N ALA A 21 -5.25 19.06 38.50
CA ALA A 21 -6.40 18.46 37.90
C ALA A 21 -5.93 18.00 36.51
N ALA A 22 -5.30 16.83 36.40
CA ALA A 22 -5.23 16.11 35.18
C ALA A 22 -6.67 16.07 34.65
N ARG A 23 -6.91 16.76 33.51
CA ARG A 23 -8.19 16.65 32.80
C ARG A 23 -8.35 15.19 32.48
N ALA A 24 -9.15 14.47 33.22
CA ALA A 24 -9.60 13.13 32.89
C ALA A 24 -10.23 13.27 31.49
N GLY A 25 -9.65 12.65 30.48
CA GLY A 25 -10.24 12.63 29.15
C GLY A 25 -11.62 11.98 29.25
N ALA A 26 -12.50 12.30 28.31
CA ALA A 26 -13.82 11.69 28.25
C ALA A 26 -13.69 10.18 28.10
N GLN A 27 -14.35 9.40 28.95
CA GLN A 27 -14.46 7.94 28.78
C GLN A 27 -15.14 7.63 27.44
N PRO A 28 -14.86 6.46 26.81
CA PRO A 28 -15.63 6.00 25.67
C PRO A 28 -17.12 6.11 25.93
N LEU A 29 -17.87 6.63 24.96
CA LEU A 29 -19.31 6.74 25.07
C LEU A 29 -19.92 5.37 24.77
N THR A 30 -20.50 4.71 25.77
CA THR A 30 -21.18 3.43 25.61
C THR A 30 -22.66 3.60 25.94
N LEU A 31 -23.51 3.31 24.95
CA LEU A 31 -24.93 3.58 24.98
C LEU A 31 -25.74 2.35 24.56
N ASP A 32 -26.85 2.10 25.23
CA ASP A 32 -27.86 1.15 24.82
C ASP A 32 -28.95 1.87 24.02
N ARG A 33 -29.21 1.44 22.81
CA ARG A 33 -30.11 2.06 21.84
C ARG A 33 -30.93 0.99 21.12
N GLY A 34 -32.22 0.89 21.43
CA GLY A 34 -33.14 -0.03 20.73
C GLY A 34 -32.71 -1.50 20.73
N GLY A 35 -32.05 -1.96 21.81
CA GLY A 35 -31.50 -3.29 21.95
C GLY A 35 -30.07 -3.46 21.38
N ALA A 36 -29.54 -2.46 20.70
CA ALA A 36 -28.14 -2.45 20.29
C ALA A 36 -27.25 -1.69 21.28
N THR A 37 -25.99 -2.10 21.38
CA THR A 37 -24.95 -1.33 22.08
C THR A 37 -24.19 -0.50 21.05
N VAL A 38 -24.13 0.80 21.26
CA VAL A 38 -23.35 1.77 20.46
C VAL A 38 -22.15 2.21 21.28
N VAL A 39 -20.95 2.10 20.71
CA VAL A 39 -19.71 2.53 21.33
C VAL A 39 -19.03 3.57 20.44
N VAL A 40 -18.61 4.69 21.03
CA VAL A 40 -17.84 5.73 20.36
C VAL A 40 -16.55 5.95 21.13
N GLU A 41 -15.43 5.64 20.49
CA GLU A 41 -14.09 5.67 21.10
C GLU A 41 -13.18 6.67 20.39
N PRO A 42 -12.61 7.66 21.10
CA PRO A 42 -11.64 8.59 20.52
C PRO A 42 -10.23 7.98 20.44
N TYR A 43 -9.54 8.20 19.30
CA TYR A 43 -8.15 7.78 19.08
C TYR A 43 -7.20 8.96 18.93
N ALA A 44 -7.67 10.07 18.37
CA ALA A 44 -6.98 11.35 18.27
C ALA A 44 -8.02 12.47 18.19
N PRO A 45 -7.65 13.75 18.31
CA PRO A 45 -8.64 14.83 18.18
C PRO A 45 -9.47 14.81 16.89
N ASN A 46 -8.96 14.19 15.83
CA ASN A 46 -9.61 14.05 14.53
C ASN A 46 -9.93 12.59 14.15
N ILE A 47 -9.83 11.65 15.09
CA ILE A 47 -10.05 10.22 14.80
C ILE A 47 -10.98 9.64 15.85
N VAL A 48 -12.05 9.00 15.40
CA VAL A 48 -13.01 8.30 16.24
C VAL A 48 -13.35 6.94 15.64
N ARG A 49 -13.50 5.92 16.51
CA ARG A 49 -14.09 4.62 16.17
C ARG A 49 -15.55 4.62 16.58
N VAL A 50 -16.41 4.07 15.74
CA VAL A 50 -17.81 3.78 16.03
C VAL A 50 -18.03 2.28 15.91
N SER A 51 -18.62 1.66 16.93
CA SER A 51 -19.03 0.25 16.92
C SER A 51 -20.50 0.13 17.28
N VAL A 52 -21.22 -0.75 16.58
CA VAL A 52 -22.64 -1.05 16.81
C VAL A 52 -22.84 -2.56 16.73
N SER A 53 -23.45 -3.16 17.76
CA SER A 53 -23.77 -4.59 17.77
C SER A 53 -24.98 -4.89 18.66
N LEU A 54 -25.71 -5.96 18.34
CA LEU A 54 -26.70 -6.60 19.24
C LEU A 54 -26.01 -7.38 20.36
N LEU A 55 -24.72 -7.72 20.16
CA LEU A 55 -23.90 -8.44 21.11
C LEU A 55 -23.01 -7.42 21.86
N ARG A 56 -23.41 -7.08 23.10
CA ARG A 56 -22.69 -6.09 23.92
C ARG A 56 -21.17 -6.36 24.04
N PRO A 57 -20.71 -7.61 24.30
CA PRO A 57 -19.28 -7.90 24.36
C PRO A 57 -18.55 -7.55 23.05
N GLU A 58 -19.17 -7.80 21.90
CA GLU A 58 -18.58 -7.53 20.58
C GLU A 58 -18.53 -6.01 20.28
N ALA A 59 -19.56 -5.26 20.68
CA ALA A 59 -19.54 -3.80 20.57
C ALA A 59 -18.36 -3.18 21.33
N LEU A 60 -18.01 -3.77 22.48
CA LEU A 60 -16.93 -3.33 23.38
C LEU A 60 -15.55 -3.93 23.02
N ALA A 61 -15.51 -4.93 22.16
CA ALA A 61 -14.26 -5.61 21.82
C ALA A 61 -13.26 -4.66 21.12
N ALA A 62 -11.98 -4.92 21.31
CA ALA A 62 -10.89 -4.20 20.65
C ALA A 62 -11.05 -4.22 19.12
N PRO A 63 -10.47 -3.26 18.40
CA PRO A 63 -10.46 -3.29 16.94
C PRO A 63 -9.67 -4.49 16.38
N GLY A 64 -9.79 -4.71 15.08
CA GLY A 64 -9.18 -5.82 14.38
C GLY A 64 -7.66 -5.78 14.30
N TYR A 65 -7.07 -6.81 13.75
CA TYR A 65 -5.62 -7.11 13.76
C TYR A 65 -4.72 -6.04 13.11
N GLY A 66 -5.22 -5.29 12.13
CA GLY A 66 -4.46 -4.22 11.47
C GLY A 66 -4.33 -2.93 12.30
N ILE A 67 -4.99 -2.83 13.46
CA ILE A 67 -4.99 -1.64 14.29
C ILE A 67 -4.03 -1.82 15.47
N THR A 68 -3.03 -0.96 15.53
CA THR A 68 -2.01 -0.95 16.61
C THR A 68 -2.28 0.14 17.65
N ALA A 69 -3.04 1.18 17.29
CA ALA A 69 -3.37 2.28 18.20
C ALA A 69 -4.32 1.84 19.31
N ARG A 70 -4.26 2.59 20.42
CA ARG A 70 -5.19 2.46 21.54
C ARG A 70 -6.04 3.71 21.66
N PRO A 71 -7.26 3.62 22.22
CA PRO A 71 -8.08 4.79 22.51
C PRO A 71 -7.31 5.85 23.30
N ALA A 72 -7.41 7.11 22.85
CA ALA A 72 -6.72 8.26 23.42
C ALA A 72 -7.73 9.38 23.69
N PRO A 73 -8.43 9.37 24.84
CA PRO A 73 -9.52 10.27 25.15
C PRO A 73 -9.08 11.69 25.56
N ALA A 74 -7.78 11.96 25.63
CA ALA A 74 -7.28 13.29 25.99
C ALA A 74 -7.75 14.36 24.99
N GLY A 75 -8.26 15.49 25.48
CA GLY A 75 -8.80 16.57 24.65
C GLY A 75 -10.23 16.35 24.15
N TRP A 76 -10.88 15.28 24.55
CA TRP A 76 -12.29 15.02 24.29
C TRP A 76 -13.16 15.33 25.50
N SER A 77 -14.40 15.73 25.27
CA SER A 77 -15.44 15.94 26.30
C SER A 77 -16.72 15.21 25.88
N ALA A 78 -17.41 14.63 26.86
CA ALA A 78 -18.70 13.97 26.65
C ALA A 78 -19.80 14.78 27.32
N GLN A 79 -20.96 14.89 26.68
CA GLN A 79 -22.16 15.51 27.22
C GLN A 79 -23.36 14.61 26.93
N GLN A 80 -24.07 14.21 27.96
CA GLN A 80 -25.33 13.47 27.82
C GLN A 80 -26.49 14.42 28.02
N THR A 81 -27.41 14.46 27.07
CA THR A 81 -28.59 15.30 27.09
C THR A 81 -29.83 14.55 26.66
N THR A 82 -31.00 15.08 26.95
CA THR A 82 -32.28 14.55 26.46
C THR A 82 -32.40 14.64 24.94
N ALA A 83 -31.63 15.55 24.29
CA ALA A 83 -31.60 15.72 22.84
C ALA A 83 -30.54 14.81 22.16
N GLY A 84 -29.78 14.01 22.93
CA GLY A 84 -28.75 13.08 22.47
C GLY A 84 -27.44 13.23 23.21
N ASP A 85 -26.56 12.27 22.94
CA ASP A 85 -25.25 12.20 23.56
C ASP A 85 -24.22 12.75 22.56
N VAL A 86 -23.31 13.56 23.04
CA VAL A 86 -22.31 14.24 22.22
C VAL A 86 -20.92 13.96 22.77
N LEU A 87 -20.03 13.50 21.92
CA LEU A 87 -18.60 13.41 22.15
C LEU A 87 -17.89 14.45 21.27
N ARG A 88 -17.10 15.35 21.88
CA ARG A 88 -16.51 16.52 21.20
C ARG A 88 -15.02 16.64 21.46
N SER A 89 -14.27 16.95 20.42
CA SER A 89 -12.87 17.41 20.46
C SER A 89 -12.74 18.81 19.82
N ALA A 90 -11.49 19.27 19.66
CA ALA A 90 -11.18 20.46 18.88
C ALA A 90 -11.39 20.27 17.36
N ARG A 91 -11.54 19.05 16.87
CA ARG A 91 -11.59 18.71 15.44
C ARG A 91 -12.87 18.00 15.03
N LEU A 92 -13.55 17.33 15.94
CA LEU A 92 -14.72 16.49 15.67
C LEU A 92 -15.82 16.68 16.72
N VAL A 93 -17.05 16.50 16.25
CA VAL A 93 -18.25 16.35 17.08
C VAL A 93 -18.98 15.10 16.62
N VAL A 94 -19.08 14.10 17.49
CA VAL A 94 -19.89 12.91 17.26
C VAL A 94 -21.17 13.03 18.06
N ARG A 95 -22.30 12.88 17.39
CA ARG A 95 -23.62 12.92 18.02
C ARG A 95 -24.30 11.58 17.84
N VAL A 96 -24.82 11.05 18.98
CA VAL A 96 -25.67 9.86 19.01
C VAL A 96 -27.04 10.29 19.54
N ALA A 97 -28.04 10.32 18.66
CA ALA A 97 -29.39 10.75 19.04
C ALA A 97 -30.05 9.73 19.99
N PRO A 98 -30.92 10.16 20.87
CA PRO A 98 -31.65 9.24 21.76
C PRO A 98 -32.70 8.42 21.04
N GLN A 99 -33.18 8.96 19.91
CA GLN A 99 -34.11 8.31 18.99
C GLN A 99 -33.47 8.23 17.59
N GLY A 100 -33.72 7.14 16.92
CA GLY A 100 -33.19 6.83 15.59
C GLY A 100 -33.46 5.37 15.27
N HIS A 101 -33.04 4.95 14.09
CA HIS A 101 -33.20 3.55 13.67
C HIS A 101 -32.03 2.70 14.15
N TYR A 102 -32.06 2.29 15.42
CA TYR A 102 -31.03 1.45 16.05
C TYR A 102 -31.36 -0.05 15.98
N THR A 103 -32.53 -0.43 15.47
CA THR A 103 -32.84 -1.82 15.19
C THR A 103 -32.22 -2.18 13.84
N PRO A 104 -31.43 -3.26 13.74
CA PRO A 104 -30.86 -3.66 12.47
C PRO A 104 -31.93 -4.07 11.48
N THR A 105 -31.65 -3.85 10.21
CA THR A 105 -32.53 -4.27 9.12
C THR A 105 -32.57 -5.78 9.03
N ALA A 106 -33.74 -6.37 9.14
CA ALA A 106 -33.91 -7.81 9.18
C ALA A 106 -34.36 -8.42 7.83
N THR A 107 -34.85 -7.60 6.90
CA THR A 107 -35.44 -8.09 5.64
C THR A 107 -34.96 -7.32 4.42
N GLN A 108 -35.04 -7.98 3.24
CA GLN A 108 -34.75 -7.36 1.94
C GLN A 108 -35.67 -6.17 1.61
N ALA A 109 -36.89 -6.18 2.13
CA ALA A 109 -37.85 -5.08 1.96
C ALA A 109 -37.41 -3.83 2.74
N ASP A 110 -36.80 -4.01 3.89
CA ASP A 110 -36.25 -2.88 4.68
C ASP A 110 -35.01 -2.28 4.02
N ILE A 111 -34.18 -3.11 3.38
CA ILE A 111 -33.03 -2.67 2.59
C ILE A 111 -33.49 -1.73 1.45
N GLY A 112 -34.55 -2.08 0.73
CA GLY A 112 -35.14 -1.21 -0.31
C GLY A 112 -35.60 0.15 0.20
N ARG A 113 -36.07 0.25 1.45
CA ARG A 113 -36.45 1.52 2.08
C ARG A 113 -35.26 2.40 2.41
N PHE A 114 -34.13 1.82 2.83
CA PHE A 114 -32.89 2.58 3.05
C PHE A 114 -32.40 3.25 1.77
N PHE A 115 -32.48 2.57 0.64
CA PHE A 115 -32.07 3.12 -0.67
C PHE A 115 -33.00 4.22 -1.18
N ASN A 116 -34.24 4.28 -0.73
CA ASN A 116 -35.25 5.24 -1.20
C ASN A 116 -35.35 6.50 -0.33
N GLY A 117 -34.42 6.75 0.57
CA GLY A 117 -34.35 7.98 1.37
C GLY A 117 -35.48 8.18 2.39
N SER A 118 -36.35 7.18 2.58
CA SER A 118 -37.54 7.26 3.43
C SER A 118 -37.38 6.77 4.85
N THR A 119 -36.18 6.23 5.19
CA THR A 119 -35.93 5.68 6.53
C THR A 119 -35.32 6.74 7.45
N PRO A 120 -35.81 6.91 8.68
CA PRO A 120 -35.14 7.78 9.66
C PRO A 120 -33.69 7.35 9.83
N GLY A 121 -32.76 8.30 9.84
CA GLY A 121 -31.34 8.02 10.05
C GLY A 121 -31.12 7.28 11.35
N VAL A 122 -30.03 6.50 11.43
CA VAL A 122 -29.63 5.74 12.64
C VAL A 122 -29.40 6.69 13.83
N GLY A 123 -29.22 7.97 13.55
CA GLY A 123 -29.01 8.96 14.61
C GLY A 123 -27.55 9.10 15.04
N ILE A 124 -26.61 8.52 14.28
CA ILE A 124 -25.17 8.71 14.48
C ILE A 124 -24.65 9.64 13.38
N SER A 125 -24.03 10.74 13.77
CA SER A 125 -23.39 11.67 12.84
C SER A 125 -22.04 12.13 13.36
N VAL A 126 -21.11 12.38 12.44
CA VAL A 126 -19.79 12.95 12.66
C VAL A 126 -19.73 14.26 11.90
N SER A 127 -19.36 15.34 12.58
CA SER A 127 -19.28 16.68 11.99
C SER A 127 -18.03 17.42 12.48
N THR A 128 -17.68 18.51 11.81
CA THR A 128 -16.69 19.45 12.33
C THR A 128 -17.27 20.27 13.47
N PRO A 129 -16.45 20.92 14.28
CA PRO A 129 -16.93 21.82 15.35
C PRO A 129 -17.78 22.98 14.84
N GLU A 130 -17.57 23.41 13.59
CA GLU A 130 -18.31 24.46 12.89
C GLU A 130 -19.67 23.99 12.38
N GLY A 131 -19.94 22.69 12.45
CA GLY A 131 -21.24 22.08 12.11
C GLY A 131 -21.33 21.49 10.71
N ALA A 132 -20.23 21.44 9.93
CA ALA A 132 -20.24 20.73 8.65
C ALA A 132 -20.30 19.21 8.89
N THR A 133 -21.33 18.56 8.34
CA THR A 133 -21.47 17.09 8.45
C THR A 133 -20.43 16.41 7.55
N LEU A 134 -19.60 15.56 8.16
CA LEU A 134 -18.62 14.71 7.46
C LEU A 134 -19.22 13.36 7.12
N LEU A 135 -19.88 12.72 8.08
CA LEU A 135 -20.48 11.40 7.92
C LEU A 135 -21.82 11.32 8.65
N GLN A 136 -22.81 10.75 8.01
CA GLN A 136 -24.10 10.45 8.62
C GLN A 136 -24.50 9.01 8.34
N MET A 137 -24.58 8.21 9.37
CA MET A 137 -25.04 6.83 9.27
C MET A 137 -26.55 6.82 9.11
N THR A 138 -27.04 6.19 8.03
CA THR A 138 -28.46 6.15 7.68
C THR A 138 -29.10 4.81 7.97
N GLY A 139 -28.31 3.74 8.09
CA GLY A 139 -28.80 2.40 8.38
C GLY A 139 -27.67 1.49 8.83
N TRP A 140 -28.03 0.33 9.39
CA TRP A 140 -27.08 -0.73 9.67
C TRP A 140 -27.78 -2.09 9.61
N GLU A 141 -27.01 -3.13 9.39
CA GLU A 141 -27.48 -4.51 9.23
C GLU A 141 -26.69 -5.43 10.18
N MET A 142 -27.40 -6.35 10.83
CA MET A 142 -26.85 -7.49 11.53
C MET A 142 -27.90 -8.60 11.41
N SER A 143 -27.73 -9.49 10.42
CA SER A 143 -28.70 -10.50 10.03
C SER A 143 -28.06 -11.88 9.96
N VAL A 144 -28.82 -12.91 10.30
CA VAL A 144 -28.36 -14.30 10.09
C VAL A 144 -28.29 -14.56 8.59
N PRO A 145 -27.14 -15.06 8.06
CA PRO A 145 -27.01 -15.38 6.65
C PRO A 145 -28.11 -16.38 6.21
N ASN A 146 -28.74 -16.08 5.11
CA ASN A 146 -29.85 -16.87 4.59
C ASN A 146 -29.32 -17.87 3.54
N GLN A 147 -29.84 -19.11 3.54
CA GLN A 147 -29.49 -20.13 2.54
C GLN A 147 -29.74 -19.69 1.09
N LYS A 148 -30.65 -18.73 0.86
CA LYS A 148 -30.94 -18.20 -0.48
C LYS A 148 -29.91 -17.22 -1.04
N ASP A 149 -29.02 -16.70 -0.20
CA ASP A 149 -28.06 -15.65 -0.58
C ASP A 149 -26.75 -16.22 -1.16
N GLY A 150 -26.71 -17.48 -1.57
CA GLY A 150 -25.51 -18.16 -2.06
C GLY A 150 -24.49 -18.54 -0.97
N ASN A 151 -24.78 -18.19 0.28
CA ASN A 151 -23.93 -18.41 1.46
C ASN A 151 -24.25 -19.73 2.21
N ALA A 152 -25.01 -20.65 1.62
CA ALA A 152 -25.37 -21.92 2.25
C ALA A 152 -24.13 -22.75 2.64
N ALA A 153 -23.05 -22.66 1.89
CA ALA A 153 -21.78 -23.32 2.20
C ALA A 153 -21.18 -22.80 3.53
N ILE A 154 -21.28 -21.51 3.79
CA ILE A 154 -20.76 -20.87 5.01
C ILE A 154 -21.41 -21.44 6.27
N LEU A 155 -22.70 -21.81 6.19
CA LEU A 155 -23.48 -22.29 7.33
C LEU A 155 -23.14 -23.72 7.73
N ASN A 156 -22.69 -24.54 6.79
CA ASN A 156 -22.50 -25.98 6.99
C ASN A 156 -21.07 -26.39 7.36
N GLU A 157 -20.12 -25.45 7.25
CA GLU A 157 -18.68 -25.76 7.35
C GLU A 157 -18.03 -25.22 8.65
N ARG A 158 -18.82 -24.68 9.58
CA ARG A 158 -18.31 -24.12 10.85
C ARG A 158 -18.26 -25.17 11.95
N ARG A 159 -17.28 -25.00 12.84
CA ARG A 159 -17.23 -25.82 14.08
C ARG A 159 -18.40 -25.46 14.99
N PRO A 160 -18.97 -26.45 15.69
CA PRO A 160 -20.05 -26.17 16.65
C PRO A 160 -19.67 -25.20 17.78
N THR A 161 -18.38 -25.05 18.02
CA THR A 161 -17.81 -24.18 19.06
C THR A 161 -17.60 -22.75 18.60
N ASP A 162 -17.74 -22.46 17.30
CA ASP A 162 -17.55 -21.11 16.77
C ASP A 162 -18.64 -20.16 17.27
N PRO A 163 -18.30 -18.91 17.53
CA PRO A 163 -19.29 -17.92 17.93
C PRO A 163 -20.34 -17.71 16.84
N PRO A 164 -21.54 -17.28 17.19
CA PRO A 164 -22.56 -16.90 16.22
C PRO A 164 -21.99 -15.87 15.24
N PHE A 165 -22.33 -15.99 13.97
CA PHE A 165 -21.90 -15.06 12.94
C PHE A 165 -23.10 -14.46 12.24
N TYR A 166 -22.91 -13.25 11.76
CA TYR A 166 -23.92 -12.46 11.10
C TYR A 166 -23.35 -11.83 9.84
N ARG A 167 -24.19 -11.56 8.88
CA ARG A 167 -23.91 -10.58 7.86
C ARG A 167 -24.06 -9.21 8.50
N VAL A 168 -23.04 -8.37 8.36
CA VAL A 168 -23.03 -7.04 9.00
C VAL A 168 -22.82 -5.94 7.96
N GLY A 169 -23.47 -4.81 8.14
CA GLY A 169 -23.31 -3.70 7.21
C GLY A 169 -23.78 -2.37 7.78
N ALA A 170 -23.34 -1.30 7.13
CA ALA A 170 -23.79 0.05 7.40
C ALA A 170 -24.00 0.84 6.10
N SER A 171 -24.96 1.76 6.16
CA SER A 171 -25.22 2.72 5.09
C SER A 171 -24.96 4.14 5.59
N PHE A 172 -24.38 4.94 4.72
CA PHE A 172 -24.04 6.34 5.00
C PHE A 172 -24.62 7.22 3.90
N ARG A 173 -25.03 8.44 4.26
CA ARG A 173 -25.43 9.43 3.28
C ARG A 173 -24.23 9.80 2.39
N ALA A 174 -24.44 9.82 1.08
CA ALA A 174 -23.45 10.17 0.07
C ALA A 174 -23.99 11.28 -0.84
N PRO A 175 -23.60 12.55 -0.62
CA PRO A 175 -23.99 13.64 -1.50
C PRO A 175 -23.59 13.40 -2.96
N SER A 176 -24.34 13.97 -3.92
CA SER A 176 -24.13 13.73 -5.36
C SER A 176 -22.74 14.17 -5.87
N ASP A 177 -22.06 15.04 -5.16
CA ASP A 177 -20.73 15.56 -5.42
C ASP A 177 -19.64 14.93 -4.53
N GLU A 178 -19.93 13.78 -3.88
CA GLU A 178 -18.94 13.02 -3.17
C GLU A 178 -18.17 12.10 -4.11
N HIS A 179 -16.84 12.21 -4.08
CA HIS A 179 -15.89 11.31 -4.72
C HIS A 179 -15.16 10.52 -3.66
N ALA A 180 -14.89 9.25 -3.92
CA ALA A 180 -14.18 8.35 -3.02
C ALA A 180 -13.16 7.52 -3.79
N TYR A 181 -12.00 7.25 -3.17
CA TYR A 181 -10.86 6.57 -3.76
C TYR A 181 -10.28 5.56 -2.78
N GLY A 182 -9.76 4.44 -3.27
CA GLY A 182 -9.14 3.41 -2.43
C GLY A 182 -9.77 2.03 -2.57
N LEU A 183 -9.97 1.29 -1.47
CA LEU A 183 -10.42 -0.11 -1.37
C LEU A 183 -9.40 -1.15 -1.85
N GLY A 184 -8.12 -0.80 -1.98
CA GLY A 184 -7.08 -1.70 -2.42
C GLY A 184 -6.87 -1.69 -3.92
N GLN A 185 -6.53 -2.83 -4.51
CA GLN A 185 -6.22 -2.97 -5.91
C GLN A 185 -7.45 -3.46 -6.67
N ASN A 186 -8.01 -2.59 -7.50
CA ASN A 186 -9.08 -2.93 -8.42
C ASN A 186 -8.59 -2.81 -9.86
N GLN A 187 -8.71 -3.88 -10.63
CA GLN A 187 -8.12 -3.99 -11.98
C GLN A 187 -9.06 -3.56 -13.11
N GLU A 188 -10.25 -3.03 -12.80
CA GLU A 188 -11.24 -2.63 -13.81
C GLU A 188 -10.96 -1.29 -14.48
N GLY A 189 -9.97 -0.51 -13.96
CA GLY A 189 -9.50 0.71 -14.61
C GLY A 189 -10.35 1.96 -14.33
N PHE A 190 -11.12 1.98 -13.28
CA PHE A 190 -11.71 3.20 -12.72
C PHE A 190 -10.81 3.74 -11.59
N LEU A 191 -11.00 4.98 -11.20
CA LEU A 191 -10.32 5.63 -10.07
C LEU A 191 -11.35 6.08 -9.03
N ASP A 192 -12.38 6.84 -9.46
CA ASP A 192 -13.46 7.23 -8.57
C ASP A 192 -14.43 6.06 -8.36
N LEU A 193 -14.66 5.73 -7.10
CA LEU A 193 -15.55 4.64 -6.69
C LEU A 193 -17.04 4.99 -6.82
N ARG A 194 -17.40 6.26 -7.06
CA ARG A 194 -18.79 6.67 -7.20
C ARG A 194 -19.48 5.96 -8.34
N GLY A 195 -20.70 5.45 -8.07
CA GLY A 195 -21.48 4.65 -9.03
C GLY A 195 -20.91 3.25 -9.27
N ARG A 196 -20.06 2.75 -8.36
CA ARG A 196 -19.47 1.42 -8.43
C ARG A 196 -19.94 0.55 -7.26
N SER A 197 -20.08 -0.72 -7.55
CA SER A 197 -20.18 -1.79 -6.56
C SER A 197 -18.85 -2.55 -6.57
N VAL A 198 -18.10 -2.44 -5.50
CA VAL A 198 -16.76 -3.01 -5.40
C VAL A 198 -16.75 -4.11 -4.36
N ARG A 199 -16.23 -5.29 -4.74
CA ARG A 199 -16.00 -6.38 -3.81
C ARG A 199 -14.57 -6.28 -3.27
N CYS A 200 -14.45 -5.88 -2.02
CA CYS A 200 -13.19 -5.89 -1.29
C CYS A 200 -12.91 -7.31 -0.80
N ALA A 201 -12.15 -8.05 -1.59
CA ALA A 201 -11.72 -9.42 -1.32
C ALA A 201 -10.40 -9.67 -2.06
N HIS A 202 -9.58 -10.58 -1.55
CA HIS A 202 -8.50 -11.16 -2.34
C HIS A 202 -9.15 -12.15 -3.30
N ASP A 203 -8.94 -11.95 -4.58
CA ASP A 203 -9.52 -12.80 -5.63
C ASP A 203 -8.55 -12.88 -6.80
N TYR A 204 -7.79 -13.97 -6.85
CA TYR A 204 -6.83 -14.22 -7.93
C TYR A 204 -7.53 -14.47 -9.27
N GLU A 205 -8.72 -15.05 -9.25
CA GLU A 205 -9.51 -15.40 -10.45
C GLU A 205 -10.47 -14.27 -10.89
N ALA A 206 -10.31 -13.04 -10.35
CA ALA A 206 -11.15 -11.92 -10.75
C ALA A 206 -11.08 -11.66 -12.27
N PRO A 207 -12.21 -11.38 -12.94
CA PRO A 207 -12.29 -11.37 -14.41
C PRO A 207 -11.32 -10.40 -15.12
N ALA A 208 -11.02 -9.27 -14.50
CA ALA A 208 -10.14 -8.26 -15.09
C ALA A 208 -8.65 -8.56 -14.85
N ALA A 209 -8.31 -8.92 -13.64
CA ALA A 209 -7.03 -9.42 -13.11
C ALA A 209 -7.17 -9.54 -11.57
N PRO A 210 -6.22 -10.17 -10.87
CA PRO A 210 -6.28 -10.35 -9.41
C PRO A 210 -6.55 -9.06 -8.63
N THR A 211 -7.40 -9.14 -7.62
CA THR A 211 -7.81 -8.00 -6.77
C THR A 211 -7.25 -8.13 -5.36
N VAL A 212 -6.99 -7.00 -4.72
CA VAL A 212 -6.49 -6.90 -3.33
C VAL A 212 -7.42 -6.04 -2.50
N CYS A 213 -7.78 -6.50 -1.32
CA CYS A 213 -8.66 -5.79 -0.41
C CYS A 213 -7.89 -5.02 0.66
N VAL A 214 -8.04 -3.70 0.67
CA VAL A 214 -7.70 -2.84 1.80
C VAL A 214 -8.91 -1.96 2.11
N PRO A 215 -9.69 -2.23 3.16
CA PRO A 215 -10.99 -1.61 3.39
C PRO A 215 -10.87 -0.18 3.95
N PHE A 216 -10.11 0.66 3.25
CA PHE A 216 -9.85 2.07 3.56
C PHE A 216 -10.15 2.93 2.34
N VAL A 217 -10.90 4.01 2.54
CA VAL A 217 -11.22 4.99 1.51
C VAL A 217 -10.96 6.40 2.00
N VAL A 218 -10.54 7.25 1.07
CA VAL A 218 -10.40 8.70 1.26
C VAL A 218 -11.44 9.43 0.41
N THR A 219 -11.98 10.54 0.91
CA THR A 219 -13.05 11.28 0.22
C THR A 219 -12.72 12.75 0.03
N ASN A 220 -13.40 13.39 -0.91
CA ASN A 220 -13.35 14.85 -1.08
C ASN A 220 -14.24 15.61 -0.06
N LYS A 221 -14.88 14.89 0.89
CA LYS A 221 -15.79 15.48 1.90
C LYS A 221 -15.11 15.76 3.24
N GLY A 222 -13.79 15.71 3.30
CA GLY A 222 -13.02 16.01 4.52
C GLY A 222 -12.98 14.87 5.52
N TYR A 223 -13.24 13.65 5.08
CA TYR A 223 -13.07 12.44 5.90
C TYR A 223 -12.49 11.27 5.10
N ALA A 224 -11.83 10.38 5.82
CA ALA A 224 -11.53 9.03 5.38
C ALA A 224 -12.25 8.03 6.27
N LEU A 225 -12.60 6.86 5.73
CA LEU A 225 -13.27 5.78 6.45
C LEU A 225 -12.41 4.51 6.36
N LEU A 226 -12.10 3.91 7.51
CA LEU A 226 -11.50 2.59 7.63
C LEU A 226 -12.54 1.64 8.21
N TRP A 227 -12.94 0.63 7.43
CA TRP A 227 -13.87 -0.41 7.83
C TRP A 227 -13.12 -1.53 8.54
N ASP A 228 -13.49 -1.78 9.80
CA ASP A 228 -12.81 -2.71 10.71
C ASP A 228 -13.47 -4.10 10.68
N ASN A 229 -13.37 -4.77 9.53
CA ASN A 229 -13.85 -6.14 9.36
C ASN A 229 -12.97 -6.87 8.33
N PRO A 230 -12.41 -8.05 8.66
CA PRO A 230 -11.52 -8.80 7.77
C PRO A 230 -12.23 -9.74 6.79
N SER A 231 -13.55 -9.89 6.87
CA SER A 231 -14.27 -10.73 5.90
C SER A 231 -14.46 -10.02 4.56
N ARG A 232 -14.83 -10.77 3.53
CA ARG A 232 -15.18 -10.19 2.25
C ARG A 232 -16.28 -9.15 2.43
N THR A 233 -16.06 -7.97 1.86
CA THR A 233 -16.94 -6.82 2.03
C THR A 233 -17.34 -6.28 0.65
N THR A 234 -18.64 -6.15 0.40
CA THR A 234 -19.14 -5.43 -0.78
C THR A 234 -19.39 -3.98 -0.39
N VAL A 235 -18.93 -3.06 -1.22
CA VAL A 235 -19.14 -1.63 -1.02
C VAL A 235 -19.79 -1.02 -2.24
N ASP A 236 -21.00 -0.49 -2.05
CA ASP A 236 -21.75 0.23 -3.07
C ASP A 236 -21.61 1.73 -2.83
N PHE A 237 -21.01 2.46 -3.78
CA PHE A 237 -20.76 3.90 -3.64
C PHE A 237 -21.75 4.75 -4.43
N GLY A 238 -22.36 5.71 -3.75
CA GLY A 238 -23.15 6.79 -4.35
C GLY A 238 -24.47 6.34 -5.01
N PHE A 239 -24.91 5.10 -4.81
CA PHE A 239 -26.20 4.64 -5.30
C PHE A 239 -27.33 5.25 -4.47
N ASN A 240 -28.22 5.98 -5.10
CA ASN A 240 -29.34 6.67 -4.43
C ASN A 240 -28.87 7.56 -3.26
N GLU A 241 -27.78 8.30 -3.47
CA GLU A 241 -27.14 9.15 -2.44
C GLU A 241 -26.74 8.39 -1.16
N SER A 242 -26.35 7.13 -1.31
CA SER A 242 -25.92 6.27 -0.22
C SER A 242 -24.63 5.53 -0.55
N ASN A 243 -23.71 5.45 0.43
CA ASN A 243 -22.59 4.51 0.44
C ASN A 243 -22.97 3.35 1.38
N ARG A 244 -22.92 2.12 0.90
CA ARG A 244 -23.27 0.94 1.68
C ARG A 244 -22.08 0.00 1.76
N TRP A 245 -21.72 -0.39 2.97
CA TRP A 245 -20.71 -1.39 3.29
C TRP A 245 -21.39 -2.63 3.84
N THR A 246 -21.10 -3.80 3.28
CA THR A 246 -21.70 -5.06 3.69
C THR A 246 -20.64 -6.15 3.73
N SER A 247 -20.34 -6.63 4.93
CA SER A 247 -19.42 -7.76 5.16
C SER A 247 -20.19 -9.07 5.25
N ASP A 248 -19.66 -10.11 4.62
CA ASP A 248 -20.29 -11.44 4.58
C ASP A 248 -20.39 -12.04 5.99
N VAL A 249 -19.39 -11.78 6.85
CA VAL A 249 -19.30 -12.32 8.21
C VAL A 249 -18.81 -11.27 9.19
N GLY A 250 -19.43 -11.23 10.38
CA GLY A 250 -19.00 -10.39 11.51
C GLY A 250 -19.97 -10.49 12.69
N GLN A 251 -19.57 -9.95 13.83
CA GLN A 251 -20.38 -9.88 15.04
C GLN A 251 -20.72 -8.43 15.41
N ARG A 252 -20.21 -7.46 14.66
CA ARG A 252 -20.44 -6.02 14.83
C ARG A 252 -20.22 -5.25 13.53
N VAL A 253 -20.83 -4.10 13.44
CA VAL A 253 -20.39 -3.02 12.58
C VAL A 253 -19.33 -2.23 13.33
N SER A 254 -18.16 -2.04 12.75
CA SER A 254 -17.08 -1.25 13.33
C SER A 254 -16.32 -0.50 12.24
N PHE A 255 -16.10 0.80 12.45
CA PHE A 255 -15.37 1.63 11.49
C PHE A 255 -14.71 2.83 12.18
N PHE A 256 -13.63 3.33 11.58
CA PHE A 256 -12.98 4.56 11.99
C PHE A 256 -13.31 5.68 11.03
N VAL A 257 -13.50 6.87 11.56
CA VAL A 257 -13.60 8.12 10.81
C VAL A 257 -12.38 8.96 11.14
N ILE A 258 -11.64 9.34 10.09
CA ILE A 258 -10.48 10.22 10.18
C ILE A 258 -10.86 11.53 9.49
N ALA A 259 -11.00 12.63 10.25
CA ALA A 259 -11.24 13.95 9.67
C ALA A 259 -9.93 14.61 9.26
N GLY A 260 -9.92 15.28 8.10
CA GLY A 260 -8.77 15.99 7.59
C GLY A 260 -9.17 17.13 6.65
N ARG A 261 -8.29 18.12 6.53
CA ARG A 261 -8.42 19.22 5.55
C ARG A 261 -7.67 18.92 4.26
N THR A 262 -6.73 17.97 4.34
CA THR A 262 -5.91 17.50 3.23
C THR A 262 -5.88 15.97 3.24
N TYR A 263 -5.58 15.37 2.12
CA TYR A 263 -5.39 13.91 2.03
C TYR A 263 -4.22 13.45 2.89
N ASP A 264 -3.18 14.26 3.07
CA ASP A 264 -2.04 13.92 3.93
C ASP A 264 -2.44 13.77 5.41
N GLU A 265 -3.42 14.55 5.89
CA GLU A 265 -3.98 14.36 7.23
C GLU A 265 -4.73 13.02 7.37
N PHE A 266 -5.33 12.51 6.29
CA PHE A 266 -5.96 11.18 6.32
C PHE A 266 -4.90 10.08 6.46
N TYR A 267 -3.80 10.17 5.70
CA TYR A 267 -2.71 9.19 5.77
C TYR A 267 -1.96 9.27 7.11
N ALA A 268 -1.76 10.44 7.66
CA ALA A 268 -1.22 10.60 9.00
C ALA A 268 -2.13 9.93 10.05
N GLY A 269 -3.45 10.05 9.91
CA GLY A 269 -4.43 9.37 10.74
C GLY A 269 -4.42 7.85 10.55
N TYR A 270 -4.33 7.37 9.31
CA TYR A 270 -4.21 5.95 9.00
C TYR A 270 -2.93 5.36 9.61
N ARG A 271 -1.78 6.03 9.42
CA ARG A 271 -0.50 5.66 10.03
C ARG A 271 -0.58 5.60 11.56
N LEU A 272 -1.25 6.58 12.19
CA LEU A 272 -1.46 6.57 13.64
C LEU A 272 -2.25 5.33 14.09
N LEU A 273 -3.27 4.94 13.33
CA LEU A 273 -4.11 3.79 13.67
C LEU A 273 -3.40 2.45 13.43
N THR A 274 -2.66 2.33 12.33
CA THR A 274 -2.19 1.04 11.79
C THR A 274 -0.68 0.82 11.94
N GLY A 275 0.05 1.81 12.42
CA GLY A 275 1.50 1.76 12.59
C GLY A 275 2.27 2.51 11.50
N ASP A 276 3.52 2.73 11.78
CA ASP A 276 4.43 3.50 10.95
C ASP A 276 4.72 2.81 9.61
N VAL A 277 5.04 3.60 8.59
CA VAL A 277 5.64 3.10 7.35
C VAL A 277 7.15 3.09 7.55
N PRO A 278 7.83 1.93 7.63
CA PRO A 278 9.28 1.91 7.80
C PRO A 278 10.00 2.43 6.56
N MET A 279 11.20 3.01 6.75
CA MET A 279 12.07 3.29 5.61
C MET A 279 12.50 1.97 4.97
N LEU A 280 12.24 1.82 3.67
CA LEU A 280 12.80 0.72 2.90
C LEU A 280 14.32 0.90 2.70
N PRO A 281 15.09 -0.18 2.44
CA PRO A 281 16.46 -0.03 1.99
C PRO A 281 16.49 0.77 0.70
N LYS A 282 17.55 1.58 0.50
CA LYS A 282 17.64 2.49 -0.66
C LYS A 282 17.58 1.74 -1.99
N SER A 283 18.05 0.50 -2.01
CA SER A 283 17.96 -0.41 -3.17
C SER A 283 16.52 -0.68 -3.65
N ALA A 284 15.52 -0.60 -2.76
CA ALA A 284 14.11 -0.77 -3.13
C ALA A 284 13.58 0.37 -4.02
N TYR A 285 14.22 1.53 -4.02
CA TYR A 285 13.87 2.67 -4.87
C TYR A 285 14.65 2.67 -6.18
N GLY A 286 15.69 1.83 -6.32
CA GLY A 286 16.43 1.58 -7.54
C GLY A 286 15.69 0.64 -8.48
N TYR A 287 16.43 -0.01 -9.37
CA TYR A 287 15.86 -0.94 -10.34
C TYR A 287 15.98 -2.39 -9.88
N ILE A 288 14.87 -3.09 -9.91
CA ILE A 288 14.71 -4.50 -9.54
C ILE A 288 14.55 -5.31 -10.82
N GLN A 289 15.56 -6.08 -11.16
CA GLN A 289 15.56 -6.94 -12.35
C GLN A 289 15.05 -8.32 -11.99
N CYS A 290 14.00 -8.74 -12.66
CA CYS A 290 13.38 -10.04 -12.53
C CYS A 290 12.90 -10.58 -13.88
N LYS A 291 12.77 -11.89 -13.98
CA LYS A 291 11.95 -12.61 -14.95
C LYS A 291 11.49 -13.94 -14.38
N GLN A 292 10.49 -14.53 -14.92
CA GLN A 292 10.16 -15.93 -14.71
C GLN A 292 10.83 -16.75 -15.83
N ARG A 293 11.97 -17.41 -15.57
CA ARG A 293 12.85 -17.31 -14.38
C ARG A 293 14.30 -17.46 -14.83
N TYR A 294 15.23 -17.10 -13.97
CA TYR A 294 16.63 -17.51 -14.10
C TYR A 294 16.73 -18.97 -13.62
N VAL A 295 17.22 -19.86 -14.51
CA VAL A 295 17.20 -21.30 -14.26
C VAL A 295 18.45 -21.76 -13.56
N THR A 296 19.58 -21.09 -13.76
CA THR A 296 20.87 -21.48 -13.20
C THR A 296 21.62 -20.31 -12.58
N GLN A 297 22.52 -20.64 -11.67
CA GLN A 297 23.45 -19.69 -11.07
C GLN A 297 24.26 -18.95 -12.16
N GLN A 298 24.72 -19.65 -13.19
CA GLN A 298 25.52 -19.05 -14.26
C GLN A 298 24.70 -18.01 -15.04
N GLU A 299 23.43 -18.31 -15.37
CA GLU A 299 22.55 -17.36 -16.07
C GLU A 299 22.38 -16.06 -15.27
N LEU A 300 22.11 -16.17 -13.95
CA LEU A 300 21.99 -14.99 -13.10
C LEU A 300 23.28 -14.18 -13.02
N MET A 301 24.42 -14.84 -12.90
CA MET A 301 25.73 -14.20 -12.89
C MET A 301 26.06 -13.52 -14.22
N ASP A 302 25.65 -14.09 -15.36
CA ASP A 302 25.84 -13.50 -16.69
C ASP A 302 24.99 -12.22 -16.84
N VAL A 303 23.77 -12.21 -16.29
CA VAL A 303 22.91 -11.02 -16.23
C VAL A 303 23.54 -9.93 -15.37
N ALA A 304 24.02 -10.27 -14.18
CA ALA A 304 24.69 -9.33 -13.28
C ALA A 304 25.91 -8.68 -13.99
N LYS A 305 26.74 -9.52 -14.60
CA LYS A 305 27.89 -9.09 -15.38
C LYS A 305 27.45 -8.22 -16.57
N GLY A 306 26.37 -8.58 -17.24
CA GLY A 306 25.80 -7.82 -18.36
C GLY A 306 25.44 -6.39 -17.99
N TYR A 307 24.86 -6.16 -16.82
CA TYR A 307 24.57 -4.81 -16.30
C TYR A 307 25.86 -4.02 -16.04
N ARG A 308 26.84 -4.61 -15.34
CA ARG A 308 28.09 -3.92 -15.00
C ARG A 308 29.01 -3.66 -16.19
N ASP A 309 29.13 -4.61 -17.12
CA ASP A 309 29.91 -4.43 -18.35
C ASP A 309 29.37 -3.27 -19.22
N ARG A 310 28.06 -3.05 -19.18
CA ARG A 310 27.37 -1.94 -19.86
C ARG A 310 27.29 -0.65 -19.04
N ARG A 311 27.74 -0.68 -17.78
CA ARG A 311 27.61 0.43 -16.82
C ARG A 311 26.15 0.88 -16.68
N LEU A 312 25.26 -0.08 -16.53
CA LEU A 312 23.83 0.16 -16.36
C LEU A 312 23.42 0.05 -14.88
N PRO A 313 22.60 0.97 -14.41
CA PRO A 313 22.07 0.91 -13.06
C PRO A 313 21.18 -0.32 -12.83
N ALA A 314 21.42 -1.04 -11.73
CA ALA A 314 20.49 -2.03 -11.18
C ALA A 314 20.90 -2.37 -9.74
N ASP A 315 19.96 -2.57 -8.85
CA ASP A 315 20.21 -2.81 -7.43
C ASP A 315 19.88 -4.21 -6.98
N VAL A 316 18.76 -4.79 -7.44
CA VAL A 316 18.26 -6.07 -6.96
C VAL A 316 18.10 -7.03 -8.11
N LEU A 317 18.64 -8.23 -7.95
CA LEU A 317 18.39 -9.38 -8.83
C LEU A 317 17.48 -10.37 -8.12
N VAL A 318 16.42 -10.80 -8.80
CA VAL A 318 15.40 -11.67 -8.20
C VAL A 318 15.50 -13.07 -8.74
N ILE A 319 15.53 -14.05 -7.84
CA ILE A 319 15.40 -15.48 -8.15
C ILE A 319 13.97 -15.89 -7.85
N ASP A 320 13.25 -16.24 -8.91
CA ASP A 320 11.87 -16.66 -8.87
C ASP A 320 11.74 -18.12 -8.41
N TRP A 321 10.50 -18.58 -8.25
CA TRP A 321 10.19 -19.95 -7.84
C TRP A 321 10.86 -21.04 -8.72
N PHE A 322 10.81 -22.30 -8.32
CA PHE A 322 11.56 -23.43 -8.94
C PHE A 322 13.08 -23.33 -8.88
N HIS A 323 13.63 -22.52 -7.98
CA HIS A 323 15.05 -22.58 -7.63
C HIS A 323 15.37 -23.82 -6.75
N TYR A 324 14.38 -24.50 -6.26
CA TYR A 324 14.40 -25.69 -5.39
C TYR A 324 14.20 -26.99 -6.21
N THR A 325 14.48 -28.15 -5.60
CA THR A 325 14.20 -29.47 -6.19
C THR A 325 12.73 -29.87 -6.09
N LYS A 326 12.05 -29.42 -5.02
CA LYS A 326 10.63 -29.69 -4.74
C LYS A 326 9.99 -28.48 -4.08
N MET A 327 8.68 -28.28 -4.33
CA MET A 327 7.90 -27.27 -3.63
C MET A 327 7.99 -27.51 -2.10
N GLY A 328 8.19 -26.44 -1.31
CA GLY A 328 8.33 -26.53 0.15
C GLY A 328 9.70 -26.93 0.66
N GLU A 329 10.65 -27.31 -0.19
CA GLU A 329 12.00 -27.68 0.21
C GLU A 329 12.73 -26.53 0.90
N MET A 330 12.36 -25.28 0.56
CA MET A 330 12.94 -24.04 1.10
C MET A 330 14.47 -24.06 1.06
N ASP A 331 15.02 -24.54 -0.07
CA ASP A 331 16.45 -24.60 -0.35
C ASP A 331 16.71 -24.58 -1.85
N MET A 332 17.93 -24.34 -2.26
CA MET A 332 18.28 -24.25 -3.67
C MET A 332 18.69 -25.61 -4.24
N ASP A 333 18.28 -25.89 -5.48
CA ASP A 333 18.67 -27.09 -6.22
C ASP A 333 20.20 -27.07 -6.48
N PRO A 334 20.99 -27.95 -5.85
CA PRO A 334 22.45 -27.89 -5.97
C PRO A 334 22.96 -28.21 -7.39
N ALA A 335 22.14 -28.83 -8.24
CA ALA A 335 22.50 -29.07 -9.64
C ALA A 335 22.47 -27.79 -10.48
N LYS A 336 21.60 -26.85 -10.13
CA LYS A 336 21.42 -25.59 -10.83
C LYS A 336 22.10 -24.43 -10.13
N TRP A 337 22.19 -24.48 -8.81
CA TRP A 337 22.74 -23.46 -7.93
C TRP A 337 23.84 -24.07 -7.03
N PRO A 338 25.01 -24.44 -7.62
CA PRO A 338 26.03 -25.23 -6.92
C PRO A 338 26.72 -24.49 -5.78
N ASP A 339 26.78 -23.15 -5.80
CA ASP A 339 27.44 -22.34 -4.76
C ASP A 339 26.67 -21.03 -4.55
N PRO A 340 25.49 -21.05 -3.90
CA PRO A 340 24.71 -19.84 -3.66
C PRO A 340 25.40 -18.87 -2.70
N VAL A 341 26.23 -19.33 -1.78
CA VAL A 341 27.02 -18.47 -0.88
C VAL A 341 28.08 -17.69 -1.65
N GLY A 342 28.85 -18.35 -2.49
CA GLY A 342 29.84 -17.73 -3.34
C GLY A 342 29.20 -16.80 -4.38
N MET A 343 28.05 -17.19 -4.93
CA MET A 343 27.26 -16.37 -5.84
C MET A 343 26.86 -15.04 -5.17
N ASN A 344 26.18 -15.09 -4.01
CA ASN A 344 25.75 -13.87 -3.31
C ASN A 344 26.93 -12.98 -2.91
N LYS A 345 28.04 -13.57 -2.45
CA LYS A 345 29.27 -12.81 -2.17
C LYS A 345 29.79 -12.06 -3.40
N GLN A 346 29.75 -12.68 -4.58
CA GLN A 346 30.17 -12.04 -5.84
C GLN A 346 29.18 -10.97 -6.27
N LEU A 347 27.87 -11.20 -6.13
CA LEU A 347 26.84 -10.21 -6.45
C LEU A 347 26.93 -8.99 -5.55
N HIS A 348 27.14 -9.17 -4.25
CA HIS A 348 27.40 -8.08 -3.30
C HIS A 348 28.65 -7.28 -3.66
N ALA A 349 29.73 -7.97 -4.06
CA ALA A 349 30.95 -7.30 -4.53
C ALA A 349 30.73 -6.47 -5.81
N MET A 350 29.73 -6.81 -6.60
CA MET A 350 29.26 -6.03 -7.74
C MET A 350 28.18 -4.99 -7.37
N ASN A 351 27.89 -4.76 -6.09
CA ASN A 351 26.85 -3.87 -5.57
C ASN A 351 25.43 -4.28 -6.03
N PHE A 352 25.14 -5.57 -6.05
CA PHE A 352 23.77 -6.08 -6.16
C PHE A 352 23.30 -6.61 -4.82
N HIS A 353 22.02 -6.47 -4.56
CA HIS A 353 21.28 -7.24 -3.57
C HIS A 353 20.55 -8.39 -4.26
N THR A 354 20.22 -9.43 -3.51
CA THR A 354 19.49 -10.57 -4.02
C THR A 354 18.18 -10.78 -3.29
N MET A 355 17.13 -11.00 -4.07
CA MET A 355 15.79 -11.36 -3.57
C MET A 355 15.47 -12.77 -4.04
N ILE A 356 14.85 -13.58 -3.19
CA ILE A 356 14.42 -14.94 -3.53
C ILE A 356 12.95 -15.14 -3.21
N SER A 357 12.25 -15.83 -4.12
CA SER A 357 10.83 -16.17 -3.95
C SER A 357 10.67 -17.23 -2.86
N VAL A 358 9.74 -17.00 -1.96
CA VAL A 358 9.35 -17.93 -0.89
C VAL A 358 7.83 -18.11 -0.92
N TRP A 359 7.40 -19.35 -0.99
CA TRP A 359 5.99 -19.72 -1.03
C TRP A 359 5.56 -20.33 0.30
N PRO A 360 4.31 -20.13 0.74
CA PRO A 360 3.81 -20.73 1.97
C PRO A 360 3.50 -22.23 1.84
N ARG A 361 3.69 -22.81 0.65
CA ARG A 361 3.23 -24.15 0.28
C ARG A 361 4.26 -25.25 0.51
N PHE A 362 3.80 -26.36 1.10
CA PHE A 362 4.57 -27.56 1.35
C PHE A 362 3.87 -28.78 0.75
N ILE A 363 4.62 -29.69 0.10
CA ILE A 363 4.10 -30.93 -0.48
C ILE A 363 4.52 -32.12 0.38
N PRO A 364 3.78 -33.27 0.37
CA PRO A 364 4.09 -34.42 1.21
C PRO A 364 5.51 -34.99 1.07
N GLU A 365 6.14 -34.77 -0.09
CA GLU A 365 7.46 -35.26 -0.44
C GLU A 365 8.62 -34.36 0.04
N ASP A 366 8.31 -33.14 0.53
CA ASP A 366 9.35 -32.25 1.04
C ASP A 366 9.77 -32.61 2.48
N ARG A 367 10.93 -32.12 2.89
CA ARG A 367 11.51 -32.42 4.22
C ARG A 367 10.77 -31.78 5.39
N TYR A 368 9.96 -30.75 5.16
CA TYR A 368 9.29 -29.96 6.20
C TYR A 368 7.82 -30.30 6.37
N TYR A 369 7.17 -30.94 5.38
CA TYR A 369 5.74 -31.23 5.41
C TYR A 369 5.30 -31.94 6.69
N SER A 370 6.05 -33.00 7.08
CA SER A 370 5.73 -33.73 8.29
C SER A 370 5.82 -32.88 9.55
N THR A 371 6.76 -31.95 9.62
CA THR A 371 6.88 -31.01 10.73
C THR A 371 5.66 -30.11 10.82
N VAL A 372 5.30 -29.46 9.72
CA VAL A 372 4.14 -28.53 9.67
C VAL A 372 2.85 -29.29 9.99
N ARG A 373 2.68 -30.49 9.42
CA ARG A 373 1.50 -31.35 9.68
C ARG A 373 1.40 -31.79 11.13
N ASN A 374 2.49 -32.26 11.73
CA ASN A 374 2.48 -32.79 13.10
C ASN A 374 2.21 -31.71 14.15
N HIS A 375 2.48 -30.43 13.83
CA HIS A 375 2.18 -29.31 14.70
C HIS A 375 0.81 -28.68 14.39
N ASN A 376 0.04 -29.19 13.42
CA ASN A 376 -1.21 -28.62 12.93
C ASN A 376 -1.06 -27.16 12.48
N TRP A 377 0.00 -26.87 11.73
CA TRP A 377 0.31 -25.52 11.21
C TRP A 377 -0.13 -25.29 9.77
N PHE A 378 -0.89 -26.19 9.18
CA PHE A 378 -1.50 -25.97 7.88
C PHE A 378 -2.85 -25.28 8.01
N ILE A 379 -3.21 -24.47 7.00
CA ILE A 379 -4.60 -24.08 6.78
C ILE A 379 -5.40 -25.36 6.60
N SER A 380 -6.50 -25.51 7.34
CA SER A 380 -7.19 -26.78 7.47
C SER A 380 -8.71 -26.66 7.25
N LEU A 381 -9.38 -27.79 7.10
CA LEU A 381 -10.81 -27.89 7.25
C LEU A 381 -11.22 -27.81 8.73
N ALA A 382 -12.52 -27.71 9.00
CA ALA A 382 -13.08 -27.64 10.36
C ALA A 382 -12.65 -28.80 11.25
N ASP A 383 -12.41 -29.99 10.69
CA ASP A 383 -11.95 -31.19 11.40
C ASP A 383 -10.42 -31.26 11.62
N GLY A 384 -9.69 -30.26 11.13
CA GLY A 384 -8.22 -30.20 11.22
C GLY A 384 -7.48 -30.88 10.07
N THR A 385 -8.18 -31.41 9.07
CA THR A 385 -7.56 -31.97 7.87
C THR A 385 -6.91 -30.85 7.05
N PRO A 386 -5.60 -30.90 6.71
CA PRO A 386 -4.97 -29.90 5.87
C PRO A 386 -5.69 -29.76 4.52
N ILE A 387 -5.89 -28.54 4.06
CA ILE A 387 -6.46 -28.28 2.73
C ILE A 387 -5.32 -28.43 1.73
N ASN A 388 -5.55 -29.26 0.70
CA ASN A 388 -4.66 -29.36 -0.44
C ASN A 388 -5.07 -28.31 -1.47
N GLY A 389 -4.20 -27.33 -1.70
CA GLY A 389 -4.40 -26.29 -2.70
C GLY A 389 -4.41 -26.86 -4.12
N GLN A 390 -5.17 -26.24 -4.97
CA GLN A 390 -5.18 -26.37 -6.42
C GLN A 390 -4.84 -24.95 -6.95
N PRO A 391 -4.26 -24.77 -8.06
CA PRO A 391 -3.87 -25.63 -9.17
C PRO A 391 -2.35 -25.89 -9.15
N TYR A 392 -1.63 -25.95 -10.12
CA TYR A 392 -0.17 -26.19 -10.28
C TYR A 392 0.33 -27.59 -9.91
N ASP A 393 -0.47 -28.61 -10.13
CA ASP A 393 -0.12 -30.04 -10.10
C ASP A 393 0.39 -30.59 -8.77
N ARG A 394 0.11 -29.94 -7.65
CA ARG A 394 0.74 -30.39 -6.41
C ARG A 394 -0.24 -30.43 -5.26
N ALA A 395 -0.44 -31.59 -4.73
CA ALA A 395 -1.13 -31.85 -3.49
C ALA A 395 -0.36 -31.21 -2.30
N GLY A 396 -0.16 -29.88 -2.37
CA GLY A 396 0.49 -29.12 -1.32
C GLY A 396 -0.52 -28.43 -0.42
N SER A 397 -0.08 -28.12 0.79
CA SER A 397 -0.87 -27.36 1.77
C SER A 397 -0.10 -26.12 2.19
N ASP A 398 -0.82 -25.02 2.41
CA ASP A 398 -0.21 -23.76 2.80
C ASP A 398 -0.09 -23.67 4.33
N ILE A 399 1.06 -23.20 4.80
CA ILE A 399 1.29 -22.99 6.23
C ILE A 399 0.42 -21.81 6.71
N ASP A 400 -0.18 -22.01 7.87
CA ASP A 400 -0.98 -20.99 8.54
C ASP A 400 -0.10 -20.07 9.43
N THR A 401 0.43 -19.02 8.83
CA THR A 401 1.22 -18.01 9.55
C THR A 401 0.37 -17.04 10.40
N THR A 402 -0.94 -17.24 10.46
CA THR A 402 -1.77 -16.60 11.50
C THR A 402 -1.55 -17.25 12.88
N ASN A 403 -0.94 -18.45 12.91
CA ASN A 403 -0.43 -19.09 14.10
C ASN A 403 0.97 -18.53 14.43
N PRO A 404 1.17 -17.92 15.62
CA PRO A 404 2.45 -17.29 15.98
C PRO A 404 3.65 -18.25 16.01
N ASP A 405 3.44 -19.53 16.33
CA ASP A 405 4.50 -20.52 16.36
C ASP A 405 4.88 -20.97 14.94
N ALA A 406 3.88 -21.15 14.07
CA ALA A 406 4.09 -21.42 12.65
C ALA A 406 4.80 -20.23 11.96
N ALA A 407 4.39 -19.01 12.26
CA ALA A 407 5.00 -17.78 11.75
C ALA A 407 6.49 -17.69 12.13
N ARG A 408 6.81 -17.96 13.41
CA ARG A 408 8.20 -17.96 13.89
C ARG A 408 9.02 -19.04 13.21
N TRP A 409 8.50 -20.25 13.12
CA TRP A 409 9.15 -21.38 12.48
C TRP A 409 9.39 -21.11 10.97
N PHE A 410 8.43 -20.55 10.28
CA PHE A 410 8.55 -20.20 8.86
C PHE A 410 9.72 -19.23 8.61
N TRP A 411 9.83 -18.19 9.44
CA TRP A 411 10.99 -17.30 9.38
C TRP A 411 12.30 -18.03 9.71
N ASP A 412 12.32 -18.88 10.75
CA ASP A 412 13.55 -19.61 11.11
C ASP A 412 14.04 -20.48 9.95
N VAL A 413 13.13 -21.11 9.19
CA VAL A 413 13.47 -21.85 7.96
C VAL A 413 14.04 -20.92 6.88
N ILE A 414 13.43 -19.75 6.66
CA ILE A 414 13.93 -18.74 5.72
C ILE A 414 15.32 -18.28 6.13
N ARG A 415 15.52 -17.94 7.40
CA ARG A 415 16.81 -17.49 7.94
C ARG A 415 17.89 -18.54 7.72
N ASP A 416 17.64 -19.77 8.12
CA ASP A 416 18.65 -20.83 8.13
C ASP A 416 19.00 -21.30 6.71
N ASN A 417 18.08 -21.20 5.75
CA ASN A 417 18.30 -21.67 4.39
C ASN A 417 18.65 -20.55 3.39
N TYR A 418 18.17 -19.34 3.57
CA TYR A 418 18.40 -18.26 2.60
C TYR A 418 19.22 -17.09 3.17
N VAL A 419 18.88 -16.56 4.35
CA VAL A 419 19.70 -15.51 4.97
C VAL A 419 21.11 -16.02 5.23
N ALA A 420 21.27 -17.25 5.71
CA ALA A 420 22.59 -17.88 5.92
C ALA A 420 23.40 -18.04 4.62
N LYS A 421 22.77 -18.00 3.45
CA LYS A 421 23.44 -18.02 2.14
C LYS A 421 23.66 -16.62 1.55
N GLY A 422 23.26 -15.55 2.27
CA GLY A 422 23.50 -14.17 1.88
C GLY A 422 22.38 -13.52 1.06
N PHE A 423 21.17 -14.05 1.07
CA PHE A 423 20.02 -13.37 0.46
C PHE A 423 19.57 -12.21 1.33
N ASP A 424 19.24 -11.07 0.69
CA ASP A 424 18.96 -9.79 1.34
C ASP A 424 17.46 -9.50 1.47
N ALA A 425 16.64 -10.08 0.58
CA ALA A 425 15.23 -9.75 0.43
C ALA A 425 14.40 -10.99 0.06
N PHE A 426 13.10 -10.94 0.35
CA PHE A 426 12.20 -12.07 0.12
C PHE A 426 10.97 -11.65 -0.65
N TRP A 427 10.65 -12.43 -1.67
CA TRP A 427 9.39 -12.32 -2.40
C TRP A 427 8.41 -13.34 -1.82
N ALA A 428 7.51 -12.85 -0.96
CA ALA A 428 6.41 -13.63 -0.42
C ALA A 428 5.30 -13.70 -1.48
N ASP A 429 5.41 -14.68 -2.36
CA ASP A 429 4.42 -15.00 -3.37
C ASP A 429 3.32 -15.89 -2.79
N GLU A 430 2.16 -15.98 -3.43
CA GLU A 430 0.99 -16.76 -2.97
C GLU A 430 0.49 -16.32 -1.57
N THR A 431 0.50 -15.02 -1.30
CA THR A 431 0.04 -14.47 -0.02
C THR A 431 -1.48 -14.40 0.10
N GLU A 432 -2.23 -14.61 -0.97
CA GLU A 432 -3.69 -14.72 -0.99
C GLU A 432 -4.24 -16.05 -0.52
N PRO A 433 -3.47 -17.02 -0.12
CA PRO A 433 -3.42 -18.44 -0.44
C PRO A 433 -4.53 -18.89 -1.42
N ASP A 434 -4.18 -19.61 -2.45
CA ASP A 434 -5.07 -20.12 -3.51
C ASP A 434 -6.16 -21.10 -3.00
N LEU A 435 -6.75 -20.82 -1.89
CA LEU A 435 -7.71 -21.68 -1.22
C LEU A 435 -9.08 -21.02 -1.20
N PRO A 436 -10.14 -21.75 -1.48
CA PRO A 436 -11.47 -21.22 -1.30
C PRO A 436 -11.65 -20.83 0.18
N PRO A 437 -12.06 -19.59 0.49
CA PRO A 437 -12.29 -19.16 1.87
C PRO A 437 -13.39 -19.98 2.57
N ASN A 438 -14.26 -20.63 1.80
CA ASN A 438 -15.34 -21.46 2.33
C ASN A 438 -14.78 -22.81 2.81
N GLY A 439 -15.04 -23.16 4.06
CA GLY A 439 -14.54 -24.40 4.69
C GLY A 439 -13.12 -24.33 5.22
N ALA A 440 -12.36 -23.33 4.86
CA ALA A 440 -11.01 -23.12 5.37
C ALA A 440 -11.02 -22.59 6.82
N TYR A 441 -10.09 -23.07 7.62
CA TYR A 441 -9.80 -22.58 8.96
C TYR A 441 -8.35 -22.13 9.07
N LEU A 442 -8.19 -20.95 9.61
CA LEU A 442 -6.94 -20.39 10.09
C LEU A 442 -6.88 -20.56 11.62
N HIS A 443 -5.69 -20.38 12.19
CA HIS A 443 -5.53 -20.35 13.65
C HIS A 443 -6.40 -19.28 14.32
N VAL A 444 -6.55 -18.14 13.67
CA VAL A 444 -7.37 -17.01 14.14
C VAL A 444 -8.88 -17.26 14.00
N GLY A 445 -9.31 -18.25 13.23
CA GLY A 445 -10.72 -18.60 13.06
C GLY A 445 -11.11 -19.03 11.64
N PRO A 446 -12.42 -19.07 11.33
CA PRO A 446 -12.93 -19.46 10.03
C PRO A 446 -12.41 -18.58 8.90
N GLY A 447 -12.04 -19.18 7.77
CA GLY A 447 -11.57 -18.46 6.59
C GLY A 447 -12.58 -17.45 6.06
N THR A 448 -13.87 -17.75 6.10
CA THR A 448 -14.93 -16.82 5.70
C THR A 448 -14.93 -15.50 6.48
N GLU A 449 -14.36 -15.48 7.68
CA GLU A 449 -14.23 -14.30 8.51
C GLU A 449 -12.83 -13.66 8.42
N PHE A 450 -11.75 -14.47 8.31
CA PHE A 450 -10.38 -13.99 8.52
C PHE A 450 -9.46 -14.13 7.31
N PHE A 451 -9.94 -14.58 6.15
CA PHE A 451 -9.07 -14.90 5.02
C PHE A 451 -8.31 -13.68 4.48
N ASN A 452 -8.97 -12.52 4.36
CA ASN A 452 -8.30 -11.28 3.94
C ASN A 452 -7.19 -10.83 4.90
N LEU A 453 -7.12 -11.40 6.10
CA LEU A 453 -6.09 -11.07 7.09
C LEU A 453 -4.76 -11.81 6.85
N TYR A 454 -4.79 -12.92 6.12
CA TYR A 454 -3.61 -13.76 5.93
C TYR A 454 -2.40 -12.99 5.37
N PRO A 455 -2.51 -12.15 4.31
CA PRO A 455 -1.36 -11.40 3.77
C PRO A 455 -0.68 -10.50 4.80
N LEU A 456 -1.47 -9.87 5.67
CA LEU A 456 -0.94 -9.03 6.75
C LEU A 456 -0.06 -9.85 7.71
N LEU A 457 -0.57 -11.00 8.17
CA LEU A 457 0.13 -11.82 9.17
C LEU A 457 1.27 -12.63 8.56
N HIS A 458 1.15 -13.02 7.29
CA HIS A 458 2.22 -13.69 6.56
C HIS A 458 3.43 -12.76 6.32
N THR A 459 3.20 -11.56 5.81
CA THR A 459 4.29 -10.57 5.65
C THR A 459 4.86 -10.11 6.99
N LYS A 460 4.01 -10.05 8.03
CA LYS A 460 4.45 -9.75 9.39
C LYS A 460 5.38 -10.83 9.95
N ALA A 461 5.16 -12.11 9.66
CA ALA A 461 6.03 -13.20 10.10
C ALA A 461 7.46 -12.99 9.59
N ILE A 462 7.63 -12.60 8.33
CA ILE A 462 8.92 -12.30 7.72
C ILE A 462 9.50 -11.00 8.31
N TYR A 463 8.70 -9.93 8.42
CA TYR A 463 9.14 -8.64 8.95
C TYR A 463 9.62 -8.72 10.41
N ASP A 464 8.84 -9.37 11.28
CA ASP A 464 9.22 -9.55 12.69
C ASP A 464 10.53 -10.35 12.82
N GLY A 465 10.72 -11.32 11.93
CA GLY A 465 11.95 -12.08 11.84
C GLY A 465 13.15 -11.21 11.43
N PHE A 466 13.00 -10.37 10.42
CA PHE A 466 14.01 -9.38 10.04
C PHE A 466 14.38 -8.49 11.22
N ARG A 467 13.38 -7.91 11.88
CA ARG A 467 13.58 -6.99 13.01
C ARG A 467 14.27 -7.66 14.21
N ARG A 468 14.04 -8.95 14.40
CA ARG A 468 14.62 -9.71 15.51
C ARG A 468 16.08 -10.09 15.24
N ASP A 469 16.37 -10.53 14.02
CA ASP A 469 17.62 -11.26 13.73
C ASP A 469 18.62 -10.48 12.87
N LEU A 470 18.17 -9.40 12.19
CA LEU A 470 18.99 -8.64 11.24
C LEU A 470 19.06 -7.15 11.61
N THR A 471 20.16 -6.51 11.22
CA THR A 471 20.30 -5.06 11.34
C THR A 471 19.90 -4.31 10.07
N SER A 472 19.84 -5.02 8.93
CA SER A 472 19.39 -4.48 7.65
C SER A 472 17.88 -4.28 7.65
N ARG A 473 17.43 -3.28 6.87
CA ARG A 473 16.00 -3.03 6.64
C ARG A 473 15.39 -4.16 5.84
N ALA A 474 14.17 -4.56 6.23
CA ALA A 474 13.40 -5.52 5.49
C ALA A 474 13.03 -4.97 4.10
N LEU A 475 13.14 -5.85 3.10
CA LEU A 475 12.55 -5.67 1.77
C LEU A 475 11.77 -6.94 1.46
N ILE A 476 10.46 -6.81 1.51
CA ILE A 476 9.53 -7.90 1.24
C ILE A 476 8.70 -7.48 0.03
N LEU A 477 8.63 -8.33 -0.99
CA LEU A 477 7.70 -8.17 -2.11
C LEU A 477 6.52 -9.10 -1.86
N ALA A 478 5.30 -8.57 -1.86
CA ALA A 478 4.09 -9.37 -1.64
C ALA A 478 3.00 -9.02 -2.65
N ARG A 479 2.20 -10.03 -3.03
CA ARG A 479 1.08 -9.85 -3.97
C ARG A 479 -0.06 -9.11 -3.32
N ASP A 480 -0.41 -9.48 -2.09
CA ASP A 480 -1.58 -8.99 -1.38
C ASP A 480 -1.25 -8.19 -0.13
N ALA A 481 -2.22 -7.36 0.25
CA ALA A 481 -2.16 -6.49 1.41
C ALA A 481 -3.50 -6.52 2.17
N PHE A 482 -3.47 -6.17 3.43
CA PHE A 482 -4.64 -5.83 4.23
C PHE A 482 -4.32 -4.61 5.11
N THR A 483 -5.33 -4.07 5.79
CA THR A 483 -5.15 -2.95 6.73
C THR A 483 -3.92 -3.16 7.63
N GLY A 484 -2.97 -2.23 7.59
CA GLY A 484 -1.75 -2.29 8.40
C GLY A 484 -0.54 -2.93 7.72
N ALA A 485 -0.68 -3.53 6.52
CA ALA A 485 0.42 -4.22 5.85
C ALA A 485 1.59 -3.28 5.46
N GLN A 486 1.35 -1.97 5.30
CA GLN A 486 2.40 -0.98 5.06
C GLN A 486 3.45 -0.95 6.19
N HIS A 487 3.11 -1.42 7.39
CA HIS A 487 4.02 -1.47 8.54
C HIS A 487 5.10 -2.57 8.41
N ASN A 488 4.90 -3.54 7.54
CA ASN A 488 5.75 -4.72 7.42
C ASN A 488 6.94 -4.54 6.47
N GLY A 489 7.32 -3.32 6.08
CA GLY A 489 8.44 -3.10 5.17
C GLY A 489 8.23 -3.72 3.79
N THR A 490 7.00 -3.74 3.31
CA THR A 490 6.56 -4.46 2.13
C THR A 490 6.38 -3.53 0.96
N ILE A 491 6.83 -3.97 -0.22
CA ILE A 491 6.46 -3.44 -1.52
C ILE A 491 5.46 -4.41 -2.17
N PHE A 492 4.55 -3.88 -2.97
CA PHE A 492 3.48 -4.66 -3.60
C PHE A 492 3.56 -4.56 -5.11
N TRP A 493 2.97 -5.55 -5.80
CA TRP A 493 2.84 -5.49 -7.27
C TRP A 493 1.43 -5.85 -7.73
N SER A 494 1.15 -5.53 -8.98
CA SER A 494 -0.17 -5.67 -9.59
C SER A 494 -0.63 -7.10 -9.88
N SER A 495 0.09 -8.10 -9.37
CA SER A 495 -0.15 -9.51 -9.67
C SER A 495 0.07 -9.90 -11.14
N ASP A 496 -0.40 -11.07 -11.54
CA ASP A 496 -0.19 -11.70 -12.85
C ASP A 496 -1.09 -11.07 -13.91
N ILE A 497 -0.59 -10.03 -14.54
CA ILE A 497 -1.34 -9.22 -15.49
C ILE A 497 -0.95 -9.50 -16.96
N LYS A 498 -1.90 -9.29 -17.86
CA LYS A 498 -1.71 -9.55 -19.29
C LYS A 498 -0.85 -8.48 -19.98
N PRO A 499 0.02 -8.86 -20.93
CA PRO A 499 0.88 -7.95 -21.69
C PRO A 499 0.10 -7.25 -22.81
N THR A 500 -0.85 -6.40 -22.47
CA THR A 500 -1.70 -5.68 -23.42
C THR A 500 -1.77 -4.19 -23.11
N TRP A 501 -2.05 -3.38 -24.15
CA TRP A 501 -2.28 -1.94 -24.02
C TRP A 501 -3.47 -1.61 -23.10
N ASP A 502 -4.52 -2.44 -23.12
CA ASP A 502 -5.68 -2.26 -22.25
C ASP A 502 -5.33 -2.49 -20.78
N THR A 503 -4.58 -3.55 -20.49
CA THR A 503 -4.05 -3.81 -19.15
C THR A 503 -3.15 -2.66 -18.70
N PHE A 504 -2.21 -2.22 -19.55
CA PHE A 504 -1.33 -1.11 -19.21
C PHE A 504 -2.11 0.16 -18.83
N ARG A 505 -3.14 0.50 -19.60
CA ARG A 505 -4.00 1.66 -19.32
C ARG A 505 -4.69 1.55 -17.96
N ARG A 506 -5.13 0.35 -17.59
CA ARG A 506 -5.79 0.09 -16.31
C ARG A 506 -4.83 0.16 -15.13
N GLN A 507 -3.53 -0.13 -15.32
CA GLN A 507 -2.56 -0.13 -14.24
C GLN A 507 -2.37 1.25 -13.60
N ILE A 508 -2.63 2.35 -14.29
CA ILE A 508 -2.47 3.68 -13.72
C ILE A 508 -3.51 3.93 -12.62
N PRO A 509 -4.84 3.88 -12.90
CA PRO A 509 -5.84 4.03 -11.85
C PRO A 509 -5.77 2.92 -10.77
N THR A 510 -5.42 1.69 -11.15
CA THR A 510 -5.23 0.58 -10.19
C THR A 510 -4.17 0.93 -9.14
N GLY A 511 -3.01 1.44 -9.57
CA GLY A 511 -1.95 1.86 -8.64
C GLY A 511 -2.36 3.07 -7.81
N LEU A 512 -3.11 4.00 -8.39
CA LEU A 512 -3.61 5.18 -7.66
C LEU A 512 -4.61 4.81 -6.57
N ASP A 513 -5.51 3.86 -6.81
CA ASP A 513 -6.44 3.35 -5.79
C ASP A 513 -5.70 2.57 -4.70
N PHE A 514 -4.73 1.76 -5.09
CA PHE A 514 -3.94 1.00 -4.12
C PHE A 514 -3.18 1.93 -3.17
N VAL A 515 -2.49 2.94 -3.69
CA VAL A 515 -1.78 3.89 -2.83
C VAL A 515 -2.75 4.80 -2.04
N ALA A 516 -3.93 5.11 -2.60
CA ALA A 516 -4.99 5.81 -1.88
C ALA A 516 -5.53 5.00 -0.70
N SER A 517 -5.38 3.68 -0.73
CA SER A 517 -5.76 2.77 0.37
C SER A 517 -4.75 2.75 1.54
N GLY A 518 -3.74 3.63 1.55
CA GLY A 518 -2.72 3.70 2.59
C GLY A 518 -1.55 2.72 2.39
N MET A 519 -1.39 2.17 1.18
CA MET A 519 -0.30 1.28 0.78
C MET A 519 0.68 2.03 -0.15
N PRO A 520 1.68 2.77 0.36
CA PRO A 520 2.43 3.75 -0.42
C PRO A 520 3.41 3.15 -1.43
N TYR A 521 3.77 1.87 -1.31
CA TYR A 521 4.78 1.21 -2.14
C TYR A 521 4.14 0.19 -3.07
N TRP A 522 4.11 0.51 -4.36
CA TRP A 522 3.48 -0.30 -5.38
C TRP A 522 4.26 -0.29 -6.69
N SER A 523 4.13 -1.35 -7.46
CA SER A 523 4.72 -1.52 -8.78
C SER A 523 3.83 -2.36 -9.69
N THR A 524 4.18 -2.42 -10.96
CA THR A 524 3.60 -3.38 -11.92
C THR A 524 4.67 -4.34 -12.41
N ASP A 525 4.26 -5.46 -12.95
CA ASP A 525 5.10 -6.25 -13.84
C ASP A 525 5.22 -5.50 -15.17
N ILE A 526 6.35 -4.84 -15.40
CA ILE A 526 6.57 -4.01 -16.57
C ILE A 526 6.48 -4.86 -17.84
N GLY A 527 5.54 -4.50 -18.73
CA GLY A 527 5.24 -5.21 -19.93
C GLY A 527 4.25 -6.36 -19.78
N GLY A 528 3.68 -6.56 -18.57
CA GLY A 528 2.81 -7.67 -18.21
C GLY A 528 3.59 -8.93 -17.82
N TRP A 529 2.99 -9.78 -17.00
CA TRP A 529 3.59 -11.05 -16.57
C TRP A 529 3.28 -12.20 -17.54
N ASP A 530 2.02 -12.34 -17.96
CA ASP A 530 1.50 -13.47 -18.72
C ASP A 530 2.18 -13.63 -20.10
N TYR A 531 1.94 -14.74 -20.76
CA TYR A 531 2.45 -14.99 -22.12
C TYR A 531 1.89 -13.95 -23.10
N LEU A 532 2.69 -13.65 -24.11
CA LEU A 532 2.25 -12.72 -25.16
C LEU A 532 1.06 -13.30 -25.91
N PRO A 533 -0.01 -12.51 -26.17
CA PRO A 533 -1.16 -12.96 -26.95
C PRO A 533 -0.74 -13.46 -28.34
N GLY A 534 -1.34 -14.53 -28.81
CA GLY A 534 -1.01 -15.14 -30.11
C GLY A 534 0.24 -16.01 -30.14
N THR A 535 1.00 -16.09 -29.04
CA THR A 535 1.97 -17.16 -28.90
C THR A 535 1.22 -18.46 -28.70
N HIS A 536 1.48 -19.47 -29.54
CA HIS A 536 0.96 -20.82 -29.29
C HIS A 536 1.70 -21.38 -28.08
N VAL A 537 1.09 -21.21 -26.90
CA VAL A 537 1.48 -21.98 -25.72
C VAL A 537 0.90 -23.37 -25.98
N PRO A 538 1.71 -24.42 -26.20
CA PRO A 538 1.20 -25.78 -26.11
C PRO A 538 0.46 -25.89 -24.78
N GLU A 539 -0.67 -26.60 -24.77
CA GLU A 539 -1.50 -26.83 -23.56
C GLU A 539 -0.60 -26.85 -22.33
N ARG A 540 -0.77 -25.85 -21.45
CA ARG A 540 0.08 -25.49 -20.32
C ARG A 540 1.22 -26.50 -20.14
N PRO A 541 2.45 -26.23 -20.57
CA PRO A 541 3.53 -27.20 -20.40
C PRO A 541 3.51 -27.59 -18.94
N PRO A 542 3.71 -28.86 -18.58
CA PRO A 542 3.82 -29.22 -17.20
C PRO A 542 4.81 -28.25 -16.57
N LEU A 543 4.36 -27.49 -15.58
CA LEU A 543 5.11 -26.41 -14.91
C LEU A 543 6.48 -26.86 -14.37
N LEU A 544 6.88 -28.06 -14.72
CA LEU A 544 7.99 -28.85 -14.22
C LEU A 544 9.20 -28.92 -15.12
N ASP A 545 9.09 -28.57 -16.40
CA ASP A 545 10.23 -28.63 -17.29
C ASP A 545 10.81 -27.22 -17.56
N PRO A 546 11.93 -26.89 -16.86
CA PRO A 546 12.64 -25.63 -17.12
C PRO A 546 13.19 -25.54 -18.54
N SER A 547 13.32 -26.66 -19.27
CA SER A 547 13.76 -26.69 -20.66
C SER A 547 12.66 -26.29 -21.65
N ASP A 548 11.42 -26.27 -21.22
CA ASP A 548 10.30 -25.66 -21.94
C ASP A 548 10.29 -24.12 -21.85
N ALA A 549 11.43 -23.52 -21.59
CA ALA A 549 11.73 -22.13 -21.93
C ALA A 549 11.56 -21.82 -23.44
N ARG A 550 10.78 -22.60 -24.13
CA ARG A 550 10.11 -22.32 -25.39
C ARG A 550 8.86 -21.46 -25.16
N ALA A 551 8.92 -20.53 -24.21
CA ALA A 551 8.14 -19.34 -24.37
C ALA A 551 8.60 -18.75 -25.71
N VAL A 552 7.98 -19.19 -26.75
CA VAL A 552 8.14 -18.61 -28.06
C VAL A 552 7.80 -17.16 -27.87
N VAL A 553 8.83 -16.32 -27.92
CA VAL A 553 8.62 -14.91 -28.22
C VAL A 553 7.94 -14.95 -29.58
N GLY A 554 6.61 -14.99 -29.59
CA GLY A 554 5.85 -14.73 -30.78
C GLY A 554 6.30 -13.36 -31.25
N HIS A 555 6.58 -13.21 -32.51
CA HIS A 555 6.83 -11.92 -33.09
C HIS A 555 5.57 -11.06 -32.96
N TYR A 556 5.41 -10.46 -31.77
CA TYR A 556 4.50 -9.37 -31.55
C TYR A 556 5.24 -8.13 -31.98
N ASP A 557 5.01 -7.69 -33.22
CA ASP A 557 5.75 -6.58 -33.84
C ASP A 557 5.64 -5.27 -33.04
N ASP A 558 4.60 -5.14 -32.17
CA ASP A 558 4.34 -3.96 -31.33
C ASP A 558 4.75 -4.12 -29.87
N TYR A 559 5.14 -5.31 -29.42
CA TYR A 559 5.47 -5.54 -28.01
C TYR A 559 6.65 -4.70 -27.49
N PRO A 560 7.73 -4.47 -28.28
CA PRO A 560 8.78 -3.57 -27.85
C PRO A 560 8.30 -2.14 -27.56
N GLU A 561 7.30 -1.62 -28.31
CA GLU A 561 6.71 -0.32 -28.00
C GLU A 561 5.92 -0.36 -26.69
N LEU A 562 5.08 -1.37 -26.47
CA LEU A 562 4.35 -1.56 -25.23
C LEU A 562 5.30 -1.62 -24.03
N TYR A 563 6.36 -2.41 -24.14
CA TYR A 563 7.36 -2.54 -23.09
C TYR A 563 8.07 -1.22 -22.79
N VAL A 564 8.48 -0.48 -23.82
CA VAL A 564 9.10 0.84 -23.68
C VAL A 564 8.18 1.81 -22.95
N ARG A 565 6.92 1.91 -23.36
CA ARG A 565 5.94 2.80 -22.72
C ARG A 565 5.65 2.41 -21.26
N TRP A 566 5.56 1.11 -21.01
CA TRP A 566 5.37 0.61 -19.65
C TRP A 566 6.61 0.81 -18.77
N PHE A 567 7.80 0.64 -19.33
CA PHE A 567 9.05 0.91 -18.63
C PHE A 567 9.22 2.40 -18.28
N GLN A 568 8.82 3.29 -19.18
CA GLN A 568 8.75 4.73 -18.92
C GLN A 568 7.85 5.03 -17.70
N TYR A 569 6.67 4.43 -17.64
CA TYR A 569 5.76 4.51 -16.50
C TYR A 569 6.40 3.92 -15.23
N GLY A 570 6.98 2.73 -15.33
CA GLY A 570 7.66 2.06 -14.23
C GLY A 570 8.76 2.89 -13.56
N ALA A 571 9.48 3.69 -14.35
CA ALA A 571 10.52 4.59 -13.83
C ALA A 571 9.96 5.68 -12.89
N PHE A 572 8.65 5.93 -12.91
CA PHE A 572 7.93 6.88 -12.06
C PHE A 572 6.88 6.21 -11.17
N GLN A 573 7.07 4.93 -10.87
CA GLN A 573 6.35 4.23 -9.80
C GLN A 573 7.18 4.28 -8.50
N PRO A 574 6.56 4.06 -7.32
CA PRO A 574 7.28 3.96 -6.05
C PRO A 574 8.44 2.95 -6.13
N ASN A 575 8.18 1.78 -6.67
CA ASN A 575 9.16 0.73 -6.91
C ASN A 575 9.28 0.45 -8.40
N PHE A 576 10.50 0.30 -8.90
CA PHE A 576 10.79 0.14 -10.32
C PHE A 576 11.25 -1.28 -10.59
N ARG A 577 10.33 -2.16 -11.03
CA ARG A 577 10.56 -3.59 -11.16
C ARG A 577 10.16 -4.10 -12.55
N ALA A 578 11.09 -4.79 -13.23
CA ALA A 578 10.74 -5.62 -14.37
C ALA A 578 10.45 -7.05 -13.94
N HIS A 579 9.40 -7.65 -14.48
CA HIS A 579 9.09 -9.06 -14.35
C HIS A 579 8.23 -9.55 -15.52
N GLY A 580 8.18 -10.85 -15.73
CA GLY A 580 7.32 -11.49 -16.74
C GLY A 580 7.84 -12.84 -17.19
N SER A 581 6.96 -13.62 -17.81
CA SER A 581 7.23 -14.99 -18.30
C SER A 581 7.97 -15.03 -19.66
N ARG A 582 8.84 -14.08 -19.92
CA ARG A 582 9.64 -13.98 -21.15
C ARG A 582 11.00 -14.65 -20.96
N PRO A 583 11.58 -15.27 -22.01
CA PRO A 583 12.89 -15.91 -21.94
C PRO A 583 14.01 -14.91 -21.59
N GLN A 584 13.87 -13.66 -22.04
CA GLN A 584 14.79 -12.55 -21.76
C GLN A 584 13.97 -11.34 -21.34
N ASN A 585 14.41 -10.64 -20.29
CA ASN A 585 13.70 -9.48 -19.73
C ASN A 585 14.68 -8.36 -19.33
N GLU A 586 15.91 -8.44 -19.77
CA GLU A 586 16.95 -7.45 -19.56
C GLU A 586 16.76 -6.27 -20.53
N VAL A 587 17.17 -5.07 -20.12
CA VAL A 587 16.95 -3.83 -20.90
C VAL A 587 17.56 -3.86 -22.31
N TRP A 588 18.52 -4.74 -22.57
CA TRP A 588 19.13 -4.94 -23.91
C TRP A 588 18.41 -5.97 -24.77
N SER A 589 17.34 -6.59 -24.28
CA SER A 589 16.67 -7.72 -24.97
C SER A 589 15.57 -7.29 -25.94
N TYR A 590 15.20 -6.01 -25.97
CA TYR A 590 14.05 -5.49 -26.72
C TYR A 590 14.39 -4.84 -28.05
N GLY A 591 15.63 -5.02 -28.52
CA GLY A 591 16.10 -4.55 -29.82
C GLY A 591 16.73 -3.18 -29.82
N LYS A 592 17.42 -2.87 -30.92
CA LYS A 592 18.29 -1.68 -31.03
C LYS A 592 17.60 -0.33 -30.90
N GLN A 593 16.30 -0.26 -31.14
CA GLN A 593 15.52 0.98 -30.95
C GLN A 593 15.06 1.15 -29.51
N ALA A 594 14.66 0.07 -28.85
CA ALA A 594 14.15 0.11 -27.48
C ALA A 594 15.28 0.30 -26.45
N GLU A 595 16.41 -0.40 -26.60
CA GLU A 595 17.50 -0.39 -25.62
C GLU A 595 17.96 1.02 -25.20
N PRO A 596 18.29 1.96 -26.12
CA PRO A 596 18.73 3.29 -25.73
C PRO A 596 17.63 4.08 -24.97
N ILE A 597 16.35 3.82 -25.25
CA ILE A 597 15.24 4.45 -24.57
C ILE A 597 15.10 3.89 -23.13
N LEU A 598 15.17 2.57 -22.98
CA LEU A 598 15.13 1.91 -21.67
C LEU A 598 16.30 2.39 -20.79
N VAL A 599 17.50 2.46 -21.37
CA VAL A 599 18.71 2.98 -20.70
C VAL A 599 18.54 4.45 -20.28
N LYS A 600 17.90 5.30 -21.11
CA LYS A 600 17.59 6.70 -20.77
C LYS A 600 16.77 6.79 -19.50
N TYR A 601 15.66 6.04 -19.39
CA TYR A 601 14.79 6.09 -18.22
C TYR A 601 15.38 5.38 -17.00
N LEU A 602 16.15 4.32 -17.22
CA LEU A 602 16.91 3.67 -16.18
C LEU A 602 17.88 4.66 -15.50
N LYS A 603 18.68 5.37 -16.30
CA LYS A 603 19.60 6.40 -15.80
C LYS A 603 18.87 7.59 -15.17
N LEU A 604 17.76 8.04 -15.75
CA LEU A 604 16.96 9.14 -15.20
C LEU A 604 16.43 8.80 -13.78
N ARG A 605 15.99 7.55 -13.55
CA ARG A 605 15.58 7.08 -12.21
C ARG A 605 16.69 7.30 -11.18
N TYR A 606 17.94 6.96 -11.52
CA TYR A 606 19.07 7.13 -10.62
C TYR A 606 19.51 8.60 -10.49
N GLN A 607 19.38 9.40 -11.52
CA GLN A 607 19.59 10.85 -11.41
C GLN A 607 18.59 11.50 -10.44
N LEU A 608 17.34 11.02 -10.43
CA LEU A 608 16.30 11.46 -9.51
C LEU A 608 16.37 10.80 -8.12
N MET A 609 17.32 9.90 -7.86
CA MET A 609 17.38 9.16 -6.59
C MET A 609 17.46 10.07 -5.35
N PRO A 610 18.20 11.20 -5.31
CA PRO A 610 18.16 12.10 -4.17
C PRO A 610 16.77 12.67 -3.88
N TYR A 611 15.98 12.94 -4.94
CA TYR A 611 14.58 13.35 -4.82
C TYR A 611 13.72 12.18 -4.33
N ILE A 612 13.79 11.02 -4.99
CA ILE A 612 12.96 9.85 -4.72
C ILE A 612 13.17 9.30 -3.29
N TYR A 613 14.43 9.21 -2.85
CA TYR A 613 14.74 8.72 -1.50
C TYR A 613 14.24 9.67 -0.41
N SER A 614 14.29 10.99 -0.68
CA SER A 614 13.70 11.99 0.21
C SER A 614 12.17 11.90 0.26
N LEU A 615 11.52 11.53 -0.85
CA LEU A 615 10.07 11.24 -0.85
C LEU A 615 9.75 9.99 -0.01
N GLY A 616 10.59 8.95 -0.08
CA GLY A 616 10.46 7.78 0.80
C GLY A 616 10.53 8.14 2.28
N TYR A 617 11.46 9.06 2.64
CA TYR A 617 11.51 9.60 4.00
C TYR A 617 10.25 10.41 4.37
N ALA A 618 9.75 11.24 3.47
CA ALA A 618 8.50 11.98 3.72
C ALA A 618 7.32 11.01 3.94
N THR A 619 7.25 9.92 3.18
CA THR A 619 6.25 8.85 3.38
C THR A 619 6.42 8.17 4.74
N HIS A 620 7.64 7.87 5.16
CA HIS A 620 7.92 7.35 6.50
C HIS A 620 7.39 8.29 7.59
N GLN A 621 7.61 9.60 7.46
CA GLN A 621 7.17 10.60 8.43
C GLN A 621 5.66 10.81 8.47
N THR A 622 4.98 10.74 7.33
CA THR A 622 3.58 11.17 7.19
C THR A 622 2.60 10.04 6.90
N GLY A 623 3.07 8.91 6.37
CA GLY A 623 2.23 7.85 5.79
C GLY A 623 1.70 8.19 4.39
N ALA A 624 1.83 9.43 3.92
CA ALA A 624 1.31 9.86 2.62
C ALA A 624 2.11 9.24 1.46
N PRO A 625 1.44 8.72 0.41
CA PRO A 625 2.12 8.21 -0.78
C PRO A 625 2.72 9.35 -1.60
N PHE A 626 3.81 9.07 -2.32
CA PHE A 626 4.39 10.02 -3.27
C PHE A 626 4.02 9.75 -4.75
N MET A 627 3.39 8.62 -5.07
CA MET A 627 2.58 8.45 -6.27
C MET A 627 1.15 8.88 -5.91
N ARG A 628 0.63 9.96 -6.50
CA ARG A 628 -0.55 10.68 -5.99
C ARG A 628 -1.53 10.98 -7.11
N GLY A 629 -2.79 10.58 -6.97
CA GLY A 629 -3.84 11.05 -7.88
C GLY A 629 -3.97 12.58 -7.85
N LEU A 630 -4.31 13.19 -8.99
CA LEU A 630 -4.42 14.65 -9.07
C LEU A 630 -5.44 15.23 -8.08
N PHE A 631 -6.47 14.46 -7.72
CA PHE A 631 -7.45 14.81 -6.71
C PHE A 631 -6.85 15.12 -5.33
N MET A 632 -5.70 14.52 -5.00
CA MET A 632 -5.05 14.71 -3.68
C MET A 632 -4.44 16.11 -3.53
N ASP A 633 -3.87 16.63 -4.61
CA ASP A 633 -3.10 17.88 -4.58
C ASP A 633 -3.85 19.07 -5.20
N PHE A 634 -4.89 18.78 -5.99
CA PHE A 634 -5.65 19.78 -6.74
C PHE A 634 -7.17 19.68 -6.50
N GLY A 635 -7.57 19.39 -5.25
CA GLY A 635 -8.99 19.19 -4.89
C GLY A 635 -9.90 20.40 -5.14
N ALA A 636 -9.34 21.60 -5.32
CA ALA A 636 -10.10 22.80 -5.74
C ALA A 636 -10.40 22.84 -7.26
N ASP A 637 -9.76 21.98 -8.03
CA ASP A 637 -9.98 21.84 -9.48
C ASP A 637 -10.93 20.66 -9.74
N PRO A 638 -12.19 20.90 -10.15
CA PRO A 638 -13.15 19.82 -10.33
C PRO A 638 -12.74 18.77 -11.37
N LYS A 639 -11.92 19.13 -12.35
CA LYS A 639 -11.44 18.18 -13.36
C LYS A 639 -10.42 17.19 -12.79
N ALA A 640 -9.69 17.58 -11.75
CA ALA A 640 -8.68 16.73 -11.15
C ALA A 640 -9.27 15.46 -10.52
N ALA A 641 -10.54 15.46 -10.13
CA ALA A 641 -11.23 14.30 -9.57
C ALA A 641 -11.40 13.15 -10.58
N ASP A 642 -11.55 13.47 -11.86
CA ASP A 642 -11.86 12.49 -12.92
C ASP A 642 -10.61 12.03 -13.70
N ILE A 643 -9.45 12.67 -13.50
CA ILE A 643 -8.22 12.32 -14.21
C ILE A 643 -7.63 11.06 -13.62
N ARG A 644 -7.63 9.98 -14.40
CA ARG A 644 -7.21 8.64 -13.98
C ARG A 644 -5.96 8.11 -14.69
N ASP A 645 -5.44 8.84 -15.65
CA ASP A 645 -4.32 8.44 -16.51
C ASP A 645 -3.13 9.41 -16.43
N GLU A 646 -3.14 10.27 -15.39
CA GLU A 646 -2.09 11.20 -15.00
C GLU A 646 -2.00 11.26 -13.47
N TYR A 647 -0.81 11.53 -12.95
CA TYR A 647 -0.60 11.57 -11.50
C TYR A 647 0.61 12.41 -11.13
N MET A 648 0.68 12.83 -9.87
CA MET A 648 1.88 13.45 -9.30
C MET A 648 2.83 12.38 -8.78
N PHE A 649 4.12 12.56 -9.06
CA PHE A 649 5.22 11.82 -8.46
C PHE A 649 5.99 12.75 -7.52
N GLY A 650 5.65 12.69 -6.25
CA GLY A 650 5.97 13.70 -5.24
C GLY A 650 5.31 15.05 -5.56
N PRO A 651 5.71 16.13 -4.88
CA PRO A 651 5.10 17.45 -5.04
C PRO A 651 5.45 18.14 -6.37
N ALA A 652 6.48 17.64 -7.07
CA ALA A 652 7.08 18.36 -8.19
C ALA A 652 6.65 17.86 -9.57
N LEU A 653 6.55 16.56 -9.79
CA LEU A 653 6.47 15.96 -11.12
C LEU A 653 5.05 15.46 -11.44
N LEU A 654 4.45 15.96 -12.52
CA LEU A 654 3.26 15.39 -13.14
C LEU A 654 3.70 14.43 -14.24
N VAL A 655 3.17 13.20 -14.20
CA VAL A 655 3.49 12.10 -15.09
C VAL A 655 2.25 11.74 -15.91
N ALA A 656 2.37 11.76 -17.25
CA ALA A 656 1.28 11.46 -18.16
C ALA A 656 1.67 10.35 -19.16
N PRO A 657 1.55 9.06 -18.79
CA PRO A 657 1.95 7.94 -19.65
C PRO A 657 1.21 7.89 -20.98
N VAL A 658 1.88 7.44 -22.04
CA VAL A 658 1.26 7.15 -23.34
C VAL A 658 0.81 5.68 -23.31
N THR A 659 -0.49 5.46 -23.33
CA THR A 659 -1.12 4.14 -23.12
C THR A 659 -1.83 3.60 -24.38
N GLU A 660 -1.52 4.13 -25.54
CA GLU A 660 -2.07 3.70 -26.82
C GLU A 660 -0.94 3.44 -27.82
N GLN A 661 -1.07 2.34 -28.57
CA GLN A 661 -0.12 1.93 -29.59
C GLN A 661 0.04 2.99 -30.69
N GLY A 662 1.27 3.21 -31.14
CA GLY A 662 1.60 4.08 -32.29
C GLY A 662 1.37 5.58 -32.03
N ARG A 663 1.01 5.99 -30.83
CA ARG A 663 0.80 7.40 -30.50
C ARG A 663 2.11 8.16 -30.38
N THR A 664 2.19 9.25 -31.10
CA THR A 664 3.31 10.21 -31.02
C THR A 664 2.93 11.54 -30.40
N THR A 665 1.70 11.65 -29.93
CA THR A 665 1.15 12.81 -29.19
C THR A 665 0.31 12.33 -28.01
N ARG A 666 0.19 13.17 -26.96
CA ARG A 666 -0.63 12.92 -25.76
C ARG A 666 -1.40 14.19 -25.38
N GLN A 667 -2.68 14.02 -25.06
CA GLN A 667 -3.48 15.04 -24.40
C GLN A 667 -3.15 15.03 -22.91
N VAL A 668 -2.61 16.10 -22.35
CA VAL A 668 -2.24 16.21 -20.95
C VAL A 668 -3.06 17.31 -20.29
N TYR A 669 -3.70 16.98 -19.18
CA TYR A 669 -4.37 17.95 -18.35
C TYR A 669 -3.37 18.54 -17.33
N LEU A 670 -3.17 19.84 -17.38
CA LEU A 670 -2.38 20.57 -16.40
C LEU A 670 -3.32 21.19 -15.37
N PRO A 671 -3.35 20.71 -14.11
CA PRO A 671 -4.28 21.19 -13.09
C PRO A 671 -4.20 22.68 -12.84
N ALA A 672 -5.35 23.27 -12.54
CA ALA A 672 -5.45 24.68 -12.16
C ALA A 672 -4.77 24.96 -10.81
N GLY A 673 -4.45 26.22 -10.55
CA GLY A 673 -3.81 26.66 -9.31
C GLY A 673 -2.29 26.58 -9.31
N ALA A 674 -1.68 26.12 -10.40
CA ALA A 674 -0.23 26.14 -10.62
C ALA A 674 0.11 26.41 -12.08
N ASP A 675 1.30 26.95 -12.31
CA ASP A 675 1.94 26.91 -13.61
C ASP A 675 2.86 25.68 -13.68
N TRP A 676 3.15 25.28 -14.91
CA TRP A 676 3.89 24.05 -15.18
C TRP A 676 5.04 24.30 -16.15
N TYR A 677 6.09 23.51 -16.03
CA TYR A 677 7.19 23.51 -17.00
C TYR A 677 7.29 22.12 -17.63
N ASN A 678 7.35 22.07 -18.96
CA ASN A 678 7.69 20.83 -19.64
C ASN A 678 9.11 20.41 -19.22
N PHE A 679 9.25 19.22 -18.66
CA PHE A 679 10.53 18.71 -18.12
C PHE A 679 11.64 18.63 -19.18
N TRP A 680 11.27 18.38 -20.44
CA TRP A 680 12.20 18.15 -21.53
C TRP A 680 12.61 19.45 -22.25
N THR A 681 11.70 20.40 -22.38
CA THR A 681 11.93 21.65 -23.15
C THR A 681 12.11 22.89 -22.28
N ASN A 682 11.77 22.79 -20.98
CA ASN A 682 11.72 23.92 -20.05
C ASN A 682 10.69 24.99 -20.42
N GLU A 683 9.78 24.71 -21.36
CA GLU A 683 8.69 25.63 -21.70
C GLU A 683 7.70 25.74 -20.56
N ARG A 684 7.33 26.98 -20.20
CA ARG A 684 6.33 27.28 -19.18
C ARG A 684 4.93 27.29 -19.79
N VAL A 685 4.00 26.61 -19.11
CA VAL A 685 2.60 26.47 -19.52
C VAL A 685 1.69 26.79 -18.33
N HIS A 686 0.62 27.55 -18.53
CA HIS A 686 -0.39 27.81 -17.49
C HIS A 686 -1.22 26.55 -17.21
N GLY A 687 -1.58 26.37 -15.95
CA GLY A 687 -2.53 25.29 -15.56
C GLY A 687 -3.99 25.62 -15.90
N GLY A 688 -4.89 24.70 -15.55
CA GLY A 688 -6.33 24.79 -15.81
C GLY A 688 -6.74 24.42 -17.24
N GLN A 689 -5.87 23.76 -18.02
CA GLN A 689 -6.14 23.45 -19.41
C GLN A 689 -5.60 22.07 -19.82
N THR A 690 -6.20 21.52 -20.87
CA THR A 690 -5.67 20.35 -21.58
C THR A 690 -4.85 20.81 -22.78
N ILE A 691 -3.64 20.29 -22.91
CA ILE A 691 -2.75 20.59 -24.02
C ILE A 691 -2.39 19.31 -24.79
N THR A 692 -2.06 19.46 -26.06
CA THR A 692 -1.49 18.37 -26.87
C THR A 692 0.02 18.53 -26.88
N VAL A 693 0.73 17.47 -26.44
CA VAL A 693 2.19 17.45 -26.41
C VAL A 693 2.74 16.38 -27.34
N ASN A 694 3.89 16.66 -27.95
CA ASN A 694 4.62 15.67 -28.71
C ASN A 694 5.18 14.61 -27.76
N ALA A 695 4.94 13.35 -28.07
CA ALA A 695 5.35 12.19 -27.30
C ALA A 695 5.91 11.08 -28.20
N PRO A 696 6.98 11.35 -28.97
CA PRO A 696 7.67 10.28 -29.69
C PRO A 696 8.05 9.17 -28.73
N ILE A 697 8.38 7.99 -29.20
CA ILE A 697 8.53 6.80 -28.36
C ILE A 697 9.55 6.95 -27.22
N ASP A 698 10.53 7.82 -27.40
CA ASP A 698 11.57 8.10 -26.39
C ASP A 698 11.16 9.18 -25.35
N ILE A 699 9.97 9.79 -25.49
CA ILE A 699 9.46 10.84 -24.62
C ILE A 699 8.22 10.37 -23.86
N LEU A 700 8.34 10.28 -22.53
CA LEU A 700 7.23 10.28 -21.59
C LEU A 700 6.89 11.74 -21.29
N PRO A 701 5.67 12.22 -21.54
CA PRO A 701 5.26 13.55 -21.11
C PRO A 701 5.40 13.72 -19.59
N LEU A 702 6.24 14.65 -19.20
CA LEU A 702 6.51 15.03 -17.81
C LEU A 702 6.41 16.55 -17.69
N PHE A 703 5.78 17.00 -16.63
CA PHE A 703 5.70 18.42 -16.30
C PHE A 703 6.15 18.64 -14.87
N VAL A 704 6.77 19.79 -14.63
CA VAL A 704 7.24 20.19 -13.30
C VAL A 704 6.42 21.36 -12.82
N ARG A 705 5.88 21.25 -11.62
CA ARG A 705 5.12 22.33 -10.98
C ARG A 705 6.04 23.53 -10.73
N ALA A 706 5.60 24.73 -11.07
CA ALA A 706 6.33 25.97 -10.77
C ALA A 706 6.54 26.13 -9.26
N GLY A 707 7.72 26.56 -8.86
CA GLY A 707 8.18 26.63 -7.46
C GLY A 707 8.90 25.36 -6.99
N SER A 708 8.96 24.28 -7.79
CA SER A 708 9.56 23.01 -7.36
C SER A 708 11.09 23.05 -7.34
N ILE A 709 11.66 22.30 -6.40
CA ILE A 709 13.09 22.02 -6.26
C ILE A 709 13.34 20.55 -6.56
N LEU A 710 14.18 20.24 -7.56
CA LEU A 710 14.62 18.90 -7.92
C LEU A 710 16.11 18.73 -7.70
N PRO A 711 16.56 18.08 -6.61
CA PRO A 711 17.95 17.68 -6.46
C PRO A 711 18.26 16.52 -7.41
N LEU A 712 19.24 16.68 -8.28
CA LEU A 712 19.69 15.69 -9.25
C LEU A 712 21.07 15.18 -8.90
N GLY A 713 21.25 13.87 -8.90
CA GLY A 713 22.52 13.21 -8.68
C GLY A 713 23.19 12.75 -9.97
N GLU A 714 24.44 12.35 -9.86
CA GLU A 714 25.10 11.62 -10.94
C GLU A 714 24.46 10.24 -11.17
N PRO A 715 24.41 9.73 -12.40
CA PRO A 715 23.89 8.41 -12.65
C PRO A 715 24.89 7.34 -12.19
N VAL A 716 24.66 6.78 -10.99
CA VAL A 716 25.44 5.68 -10.41
C VAL A 716 24.92 4.34 -10.92
N GLU A 717 25.75 3.29 -10.85
CA GLU A 717 25.35 1.93 -11.27
C GLU A 717 24.56 1.17 -10.19
N SER A 718 24.62 1.66 -8.93
CA SER A 718 23.86 1.11 -7.78
C SER A 718 23.63 2.18 -6.73
N THR A 719 22.53 2.06 -5.99
CA THR A 719 22.24 2.91 -4.83
C THR A 719 23.18 2.69 -3.64
N ASN A 720 23.97 1.62 -3.64
CA ASN A 720 25.03 1.37 -2.66
C ASN A 720 26.26 2.25 -2.90
N GLN A 721 26.36 2.90 -4.07
CA GLN A 721 27.44 3.84 -4.34
C GLN A 721 27.09 5.22 -3.76
N GLU A 722 28.09 5.90 -3.22
CA GLU A 722 27.93 7.30 -2.80
C GLU A 722 27.58 8.14 -4.03
N GLN A 723 26.45 8.84 -3.95
CA GLN A 723 25.97 9.66 -5.06
C GLN A 723 26.12 11.14 -4.74
N LYS A 724 26.89 11.83 -5.58
CA LYS A 724 27.06 13.29 -5.52
C LYS A 724 25.90 13.98 -6.24
N LEU A 725 25.48 15.12 -5.73
CA LEU A 725 24.57 15.98 -6.48
C LEU A 725 25.34 16.65 -7.63
N THR A 726 24.74 16.61 -8.81
CA THR A 726 25.23 17.38 -9.97
C THR A 726 24.60 18.75 -10.02
N THR A 727 23.31 18.85 -9.69
CA THR A 727 22.49 20.06 -9.83
C THR A 727 21.37 20.09 -8.81
N ILE A 728 21.06 21.26 -8.29
CA ILE A 728 19.78 21.57 -7.66
C ILE A 728 18.99 22.39 -8.68
N ARG A 729 18.05 21.75 -9.37
CA ARG A 729 17.23 22.40 -10.39
C ARG A 729 16.00 23.00 -9.74
N VAL A 730 15.74 24.27 -10.00
CA VAL A 730 14.55 24.99 -9.53
C VAL A 730 13.74 25.47 -10.72
N TYR A 731 12.45 25.26 -10.67
CA TYR A 731 11.52 25.78 -11.66
C TYR A 731 10.82 27.00 -11.08
N ASP A 732 11.13 28.20 -11.64
CA ASP A 732 10.70 29.47 -11.07
C ASP A 732 9.19 29.54 -10.85
N GLY A 733 8.78 29.97 -9.67
CA GLY A 733 7.39 30.02 -9.22
C GLY A 733 7.32 30.42 -7.75
N PRO A 734 6.25 30.15 -7.04
CA PRO A 734 6.12 30.44 -5.61
C PRO A 734 7.31 29.94 -4.79
N ASP A 735 7.51 30.56 -3.63
CA ASP A 735 8.50 30.09 -2.65
C ASP A 735 8.22 28.63 -2.28
N ALA A 736 9.27 27.82 -2.11
CA ALA A 736 9.15 26.41 -1.83
C ALA A 736 10.30 25.88 -0.97
N ASP A 737 10.00 24.82 -0.25
CA ASP A 737 10.93 24.07 0.58
C ASP A 737 11.07 22.63 0.10
N PHE A 738 12.28 22.08 0.25
CA PHE A 738 12.54 20.66 0.04
C PHE A 738 13.54 20.14 1.09
N ALA A 739 13.20 19.07 1.75
CA ALA A 739 14.05 18.38 2.71
C ALA A 739 14.81 17.26 2.01
N LEU A 740 16.08 17.48 1.70
CA LEU A 740 16.95 16.45 1.15
C LEU A 740 17.44 15.55 2.27
N TYR A 741 16.99 14.30 2.26
CA TYR A 741 17.29 13.30 3.27
C TYR A 741 18.43 12.36 2.87
N ARG A 742 19.25 11.99 3.84
CA ARG A 742 20.32 11.00 3.70
C ARG A 742 20.49 10.20 4.98
N ASP A 743 20.79 8.91 4.83
CA ASP A 743 21.24 7.98 5.87
C ASP A 743 22.17 6.93 5.25
N ASP A 744 22.41 5.81 5.94
CA ASP A 744 23.24 4.72 5.41
C ASP A 744 22.55 3.91 4.29
N GLY A 745 21.25 4.09 4.08
CA GLY A 745 20.45 3.42 3.05
C GLY A 745 20.14 1.96 3.32
N THR A 746 20.64 1.36 4.39
CA THR A 746 20.60 -0.10 4.57
C THR A 746 20.12 -0.54 5.94
N THR A 747 20.44 0.18 7.02
CA THR A 747 20.14 -0.24 8.39
C THR A 747 19.02 0.56 9.03
N TYR A 748 18.56 0.10 10.19
CA TYR A 748 17.59 0.83 11.01
C TYR A 748 18.22 1.93 11.88
N ALA A 749 19.49 2.32 11.63
CA ALA A 749 20.17 3.38 12.41
C ALA A 749 19.45 4.75 12.32
N TYR A 750 18.67 4.99 11.28
CA TYR A 750 17.84 6.19 11.14
C TYR A 750 16.80 6.34 12.28
N GLU A 751 16.29 5.25 12.84
CA GLU A 751 15.38 5.27 13.98
C GLU A 751 16.05 5.80 15.27
N GLN A 752 17.38 5.80 15.30
CA GLN A 752 18.19 6.34 16.38
C GLN A 752 18.74 7.73 16.06
N GLY A 753 18.24 8.35 14.97
CA GLY A 753 18.66 9.69 14.54
C GLY A 753 19.95 9.71 13.72
N HIS A 754 20.46 8.56 13.28
CA HIS A 754 21.62 8.51 12.38
C HIS A 754 21.17 8.79 10.94
N SER A 755 20.80 10.03 10.70
CA SER A 755 20.41 10.56 9.40
C SER A 755 20.73 12.05 9.29
N GLU A 756 20.74 12.56 8.09
CA GLU A 756 21.05 13.95 7.79
C GLU A 756 19.96 14.56 6.92
N ILE A 757 19.55 15.76 7.27
CA ILE A 757 18.60 16.55 6.49
C ILE A 757 19.24 17.86 6.09
N THR A 758 19.29 18.14 4.77
CA THR A 758 19.62 19.45 4.22
C THR A 758 18.32 20.12 3.77
N GLY A 759 17.92 21.19 4.45
CA GLY A 759 16.80 22.03 4.02
C GLY A 759 17.22 22.88 2.82
N LEU A 760 16.45 22.83 1.75
CA LEU A 760 16.58 23.68 0.56
C LEU A 760 15.36 24.59 0.51
N HIS A 761 15.58 25.91 0.51
CA HIS A 761 14.51 26.91 0.41
C HIS A 761 14.72 27.77 -0.83
N TRP A 762 13.73 27.77 -1.73
CA TRP A 762 13.66 28.64 -2.90
C TRP A 762 12.87 29.90 -2.55
N SER A 763 13.45 31.07 -2.81
CA SER A 763 12.74 32.33 -2.73
C SER A 763 12.57 32.95 -4.11
N HIS A 764 11.33 33.06 -4.57
CA HIS A 764 10.97 33.72 -5.83
C HIS A 764 11.41 35.18 -5.86
N ALA A 765 11.24 35.92 -4.75
CA ALA A 765 11.59 37.33 -4.66
C ALA A 765 13.08 37.59 -4.91
N THR A 766 13.97 36.73 -4.35
CA THR A 766 15.41 36.90 -4.48
C THR A 766 16.02 36.12 -5.64
N GLY A 767 15.30 35.10 -6.17
CA GLY A 767 15.81 34.19 -7.20
C GLY A 767 16.95 33.31 -6.70
N ARG A 768 16.95 32.94 -5.42
CA ARG A 768 18.03 32.18 -4.79
C ARG A 768 17.53 30.99 -4.01
N VAL A 769 18.36 29.96 -3.95
CA VAL A 769 18.20 28.83 -3.02
C VAL A 769 19.07 29.09 -1.80
N THR A 770 18.47 29.02 -0.62
CA THR A 770 19.20 28.97 0.65
C THR A 770 19.22 27.55 1.20
N ARG A 771 20.25 27.24 2.00
CA ARG A 771 20.46 25.91 2.58
C ARG A 771 20.55 26.00 4.08
N THR A 772 19.97 25.02 4.76
CA THR A 772 20.03 24.88 6.24
C THR A 772 20.28 23.42 6.61
N GLY A 773 20.69 23.16 7.85
CA GLY A 773 20.92 21.81 8.36
C GLY A 773 22.24 21.19 7.88
N ALA A 774 22.22 19.91 7.54
CA ALA A 774 23.42 19.17 7.15
C ALA A 774 24.04 19.68 5.84
N ALA A 775 25.37 19.53 5.71
CA ALA A 775 26.07 19.84 4.47
C ALA A 775 25.72 18.83 3.37
N LEU A 776 25.89 19.22 2.12
CA LEU A 776 25.80 18.27 0.99
C LEU A 776 26.96 17.27 1.05
N VAL A 777 26.82 16.12 0.38
CA VAL A 777 27.92 15.15 0.20
C VAL A 777 29.18 15.86 -0.28
N ALA A 778 30.30 15.54 0.34
CA ALA A 778 31.57 16.13 0.00
C ALA A 778 31.91 16.01 -1.50
N GLY A 779 32.34 17.07 -2.13
CA GLY A 779 32.61 17.11 -3.57
C GLY A 779 31.39 17.24 -4.45
N SER A 780 30.20 17.49 -3.88
CA SER A 780 29.02 17.91 -4.64
C SER A 780 29.12 19.39 -4.97
N PRO A 781 29.42 19.79 -6.22
CA PRO A 781 29.50 21.21 -6.59
C PRO A 781 28.13 21.87 -6.61
N ALA A 782 27.07 21.12 -6.47
CA ALA A 782 25.66 21.45 -6.57
C ALA A 782 25.37 22.82 -7.19
N ALA A 783 25.58 22.92 -8.48
CA ALA A 783 25.16 24.08 -9.24
C ALA A 783 23.64 24.27 -9.05
N VAL A 784 23.21 25.49 -8.75
CA VAL A 784 21.78 25.83 -8.77
C VAL A 784 21.45 26.29 -10.17
N GLU A 785 20.56 25.56 -10.83
CA GLU A 785 20.00 25.87 -12.14
C GLU A 785 18.56 26.38 -11.95
N VAL A 786 18.28 27.61 -12.36
CA VAL A 786 16.93 28.17 -12.27
C VAL A 786 16.31 28.21 -13.65
N ILE A 787 15.27 27.42 -13.87
CA ILE A 787 14.50 27.37 -15.10
C ILE A 787 13.41 28.47 -15.06
N GLY A 788 13.18 29.17 -16.16
CA GLY A 788 12.13 30.19 -16.30
C GLY A 788 12.51 31.61 -15.93
N ARG A 789 13.73 31.84 -15.41
CA ARG A 789 14.32 33.16 -15.30
C ARG A 789 15.32 33.35 -16.44
N GLY A 790 15.06 34.35 -17.30
CA GLY A 790 16.03 34.74 -18.31
C GLY A 790 17.39 35.02 -17.64
N GLY A 791 18.44 34.36 -18.08
CA GLY A 791 19.78 34.54 -17.56
C GLY A 791 20.15 36.03 -17.61
N ARG A 792 20.49 36.58 -16.43
CA ARG A 792 21.27 37.80 -16.35
C ARG A 792 22.72 37.45 -16.36
#